data_ef3d50ad047533ebf0d9957f507a9344
#
_entry.id   ef3d50ad047533ebf0d9957f507a9344
#
_cell.length_a   1.000
_cell.length_b   1.000
_cell.length_c   1.000
_cell.angle_alpha   90.00
_cell.angle_beta   90.00
_cell.angle_gamma   90.00
#
_symmetry.space_group_name_H-M   'P 1'
#
loop_
_entity.id
_entity.type
_entity.pdbx_description
1 polymer ?
#
loop_
_entity_poly.entity_id
_entity_poly.type
_entity_poly.pdbx_seq_one_letter_code
_entity_poly.pdbx_strand_id
1 'polypeptide(L)'
;MTRDPRIFLGWNAPVLDTMVAWLARDWEGSGPLDLSDHLVVVHTRQAGRRLREGLARHAASREAAVLPPLVVTPNYLFSPARLAASIPPVASPQTARLLWSALLLRLPTTAFRRLFPVEPVERHLAWADRHAAEFLDVRDLLIESGLDFSRAAEKLGESQIETARWQELASLEAAAITLIEAGGFRDPGLASLEAAHASALPAEIKHLVVAAVPDLRPLAAAALARHAAAMPVSVLIPAPATEASAFDPFGRPLPDAWLEREITFADPANTLHPCAHPLAQADRCRELLAPYADPAACAAIGLPDPELAPTIEHRFAAHGIATFDPAGRAVAREGVAHLLRLLSDLFTGERYETIRQLLRCPGFAAAMIPESRRGSLRTGSLLKDSDALAGDHLPGGLDDAIETLSCRPDKAATLAAVLEGTRAFLVRLHKGDFTDELCAFLSAVFAEKRLSQHDLETAVFAEVAAAIHALESDLAAATPPFPKKPGADERFYLLLSALGDGRVNSERGPRDLDLQGWLELIWEDAPHLIVTGMNDHAVPESLVGHAFLPDSARRLLGVPDNDSRFARDAFVLTLLSESRRANGRLDLLFGRFSATGDPLRPSRLLFQCQDSELASHTLRLFRESETGHVPPARTLAWQLKPKPLPADHKVFTHLSVTGFKTYLTCPFRFYLKHGLGMESVESGKGELDARDFGNAIHAALEAYGLDEDLRRSTDATAIAAAFEQEIDRWFSRQFGTRLSTPLLIQREAARRRLARWAAIEAEQRELGWEILAVEAMLGKEDWPFSIDGMPVTGRIDRIERHPAEGLRVFDFKTLSPMENGRRKTVDRFHLVNVKRTEDPESFPAWSRTFDAKGKEQRWIDLQVPLYHLALSQRFPGETITAGYVTLGRTAEEVGLDPWIGLDEAILTSAQDCATGVIRSIREGHFWPANERMPEWDEFRAMLSPTAAEAVDPTGLGAPLDPVS
;
A
#
# COMPACT_ATOMS: atom_id res chain seq x y z
N MET A 1 57.03 24.26 -9.25
CA MET A 1 56.28 23.04 -9.67
C MET A 1 55.72 22.42 -8.40
N THR A 2 54.44 22.63 -8.17
CA THR A 2 53.76 21.91 -7.06
C THR A 2 53.79 20.43 -7.39
N ARG A 3 54.31 19.61 -6.46
CA ARG A 3 54.35 18.13 -6.60
C ARG A 3 52.93 17.66 -6.84
N ASP A 4 52.72 16.73 -7.78
CA ASP A 4 51.41 16.11 -8.03
C ASP A 4 50.87 15.55 -6.69
N PRO A 5 49.68 16.00 -6.20
CA PRO A 5 49.12 15.54 -4.93
C PRO A 5 48.60 14.10 -4.95
N ARG A 6 48.52 13.49 -6.16
CA ARG A 6 47.97 12.14 -6.36
C ARG A 6 48.95 11.06 -5.96
N ILE A 7 48.45 10.10 -5.19
CA ILE A 7 49.18 8.91 -4.72
C ILE A 7 48.36 7.69 -5.08
N PHE A 8 48.91 6.86 -5.94
CA PHE A 8 48.27 5.66 -6.47
C PHE A 8 48.63 4.46 -5.60
N LEU A 9 47.62 3.81 -5.00
CA LEU A 9 47.80 2.71 -4.04
C LEU A 9 47.66 1.31 -4.65
N GLY A 10 47.33 1.22 -5.94
CA GLY A 10 46.98 -0.05 -6.59
C GLY A 10 45.54 -0.48 -6.25
N TRP A 11 45.10 -1.61 -6.84
CA TRP A 11 43.79 -2.22 -6.58
C TRP A 11 43.82 -3.71 -6.28
N ASN A 12 45.05 -4.26 -5.97
CA ASN A 12 45.25 -5.70 -5.72
C ASN A 12 44.85 -6.16 -4.32
N ALA A 13 44.39 -5.28 -3.48
CA ALA A 13 43.93 -5.50 -2.12
C ALA A 13 42.73 -4.59 -1.78
N PRO A 14 41.94 -4.90 -0.75
CA PRO A 14 40.91 -4.03 -0.25
C PRO A 14 41.42 -2.61 0.03
N VAL A 15 40.61 -1.62 -0.34
CA VAL A 15 40.97 -0.21 -0.17
C VAL A 15 41.31 0.15 1.27
N LEU A 16 40.54 -0.38 2.22
CA LEU A 16 40.78 -0.14 3.66
C LEU A 16 42.20 -0.49 4.04
N ASP A 17 42.71 -1.65 3.65
CA ASP A 17 44.05 -2.13 4.01
C ASP A 17 45.15 -1.21 3.44
N THR A 18 44.99 -0.81 2.16
CA THR A 18 45.97 0.07 1.50
C THR A 18 45.96 1.47 2.09
N MET A 19 44.82 1.98 2.47
CA MET A 19 44.67 3.30 3.12
C MET A 19 45.24 3.32 4.53
N VAL A 20 44.97 2.29 5.32
CA VAL A 20 45.52 2.13 6.67
C VAL A 20 47.05 2.00 6.60
N ALA A 21 47.57 1.17 5.69
CA ALA A 21 49.00 1.02 5.49
C ALA A 21 49.69 2.33 5.10
N TRP A 22 49.05 3.11 4.22
CA TRP A 22 49.60 4.41 3.80
C TRP A 22 49.58 5.45 4.92
N LEU A 23 48.51 5.52 5.72
CA LEU A 23 48.42 6.44 6.87
C LEU A 23 49.38 6.08 7.97
N ALA A 24 49.64 4.80 8.18
CA ALA A 24 50.57 4.30 9.18
C ALA A 24 52.01 4.16 8.68
N ARG A 25 52.34 4.56 7.43
CA ARG A 25 53.66 4.29 6.79
C ARG A 25 54.85 4.86 7.54
N ASP A 26 54.66 5.98 8.24
CA ASP A 26 55.71 6.69 8.98
C ASP A 26 55.75 6.29 10.45
N TRP A 27 54.88 5.32 10.90
CA TRP A 27 54.82 4.81 12.26
C TRP A 27 55.68 3.59 12.45
N GLU A 28 56.68 3.68 13.33
CA GLU A 28 57.64 2.61 13.61
C GLU A 28 57.07 1.43 14.42
N GLY A 29 55.80 1.49 14.81
CA GLY A 29 55.11 0.44 15.57
C GLY A 29 55.38 0.50 17.09
N SER A 30 56.01 1.54 17.59
CA SER A 30 56.26 1.78 19.01
C SER A 30 55.51 3.08 19.47
N GLY A 31 54.88 3.03 20.64
CA GLY A 31 53.99 4.11 21.06
C GLY A 31 52.67 4.19 20.30
N PRO A 32 51.82 5.19 20.56
CA PRO A 32 50.56 5.32 19.89
C PRO A 32 50.74 5.72 18.41
N LEU A 33 49.85 5.19 17.51
CA LEU A 33 49.73 5.69 16.16
C LEU A 33 49.00 7.03 16.25
N ASP A 34 49.75 8.13 16.14
CA ASP A 34 49.20 9.48 16.26
C ASP A 34 48.93 10.05 14.86
N LEU A 35 47.63 10.26 14.53
CA LEU A 35 47.11 10.89 13.33
C LEU A 35 46.21 12.08 13.67
N SER A 36 46.33 12.63 14.89
CA SER A 36 45.48 13.72 15.36
C SER A 36 45.63 15.04 14.56
N ASP A 37 46.75 15.24 13.89
CA ASP A 37 47.02 16.40 13.00
C ASP A 37 46.59 16.16 11.54
N HIS A 38 45.93 15.02 11.24
CA HIS A 38 45.42 14.72 9.92
C HIS A 38 43.93 14.96 9.84
N LEU A 39 43.47 15.60 8.72
CA LEU A 39 42.09 15.64 8.33
C LEU A 39 41.92 14.72 7.11
N VAL A 40 41.10 13.69 7.22
CA VAL A 40 40.85 12.70 6.17
C VAL A 40 39.44 12.87 5.63
N VAL A 41 39.33 13.21 4.34
CA VAL A 41 38.07 13.33 3.62
C VAL A 41 37.76 11.96 3.00
N VAL A 42 36.60 11.40 3.37
CA VAL A 42 36.08 10.12 2.86
C VAL A 42 34.69 10.33 2.26
N HIS A 43 34.26 9.42 1.39
CA HIS A 43 33.01 9.58 0.68
C HIS A 43 31.77 9.61 1.61
N THR A 44 31.69 8.69 2.59
CA THR A 44 30.53 8.57 3.51
C THR A 44 30.96 8.48 4.96
N ARG A 45 30.00 8.67 5.87
CA ARG A 45 30.23 8.45 7.32
C ARG A 45 30.59 6.99 7.62
N GLN A 46 30.03 6.04 6.87
CA GLN A 46 30.33 4.61 6.99
C GLN A 46 31.79 4.31 6.62
N ALA A 47 32.29 4.87 5.50
CA ALA A 47 33.70 4.81 5.13
C ALA A 47 34.60 5.35 6.25
N GLY A 48 34.19 6.45 6.88
CA GLY A 48 34.88 7.03 8.02
C GLY A 48 34.90 6.14 9.27
N ARG A 49 33.83 5.43 9.56
CA ARG A 49 33.76 4.44 10.64
C ARG A 49 34.74 3.28 10.35
N ARG A 50 34.66 2.72 9.14
CA ARG A 50 35.56 1.62 8.72
C ARG A 50 37.02 2.00 8.77
N LEU A 51 37.38 3.21 8.35
CA LEU A 51 38.77 3.69 8.44
C LEU A 51 39.22 3.75 9.90
N ARG A 52 38.43 4.30 10.82
CA ARG A 52 38.79 4.35 12.26
C ARG A 52 38.93 2.97 12.86
N GLU A 53 38.03 2.04 12.53
CA GLU A 53 38.11 0.64 12.97
C GLU A 53 39.34 -0.06 12.39
N GLY A 54 39.67 0.16 11.13
CA GLY A 54 40.87 -0.37 10.48
C GLY A 54 42.17 0.13 11.13
N LEU A 55 42.27 1.43 11.42
CA LEU A 55 43.39 2.02 12.12
C LEU A 55 43.49 1.47 13.55
N ALA A 56 42.38 1.31 14.25
CA ALA A 56 42.36 0.72 15.60
C ALA A 56 42.84 -0.75 15.59
N ARG A 57 42.35 -1.56 14.64
CA ARG A 57 42.80 -2.96 14.44
C ARG A 57 44.29 -3.02 14.10
N HIS A 58 44.78 -2.13 13.25
CA HIS A 58 46.18 -2.06 12.87
C HIS A 58 47.09 -1.72 14.08
N ALA A 59 46.71 -0.72 14.88
CA ALA A 59 47.45 -0.37 16.09
C ALA A 59 47.40 -1.49 17.12
N ALA A 60 46.22 -2.08 17.35
CA ALA A 60 46.03 -3.19 18.29
C ALA A 60 46.87 -4.45 17.90
N SER A 61 47.07 -4.72 16.62
CA SER A 61 47.93 -5.83 16.15
C SER A 61 49.41 -5.70 16.58
N ARG A 62 49.78 -4.48 17.02
CA ARG A 62 51.14 -4.18 17.58
C ARG A 62 51.05 -3.72 19.03
N GLU A 63 49.96 -4.08 19.72
CA GLU A 63 49.72 -3.75 21.15
C GLU A 63 49.79 -2.24 21.46
N ALA A 64 49.44 -1.40 20.46
CA ALA A 64 49.49 0.06 20.54
C ALA A 64 48.10 0.69 20.48
N ALA A 65 48.00 1.91 21.00
CA ALA A 65 46.79 2.74 20.87
C ALA A 65 46.83 3.56 19.58
N VAL A 66 45.66 4.11 19.18
CA VAL A 66 45.56 5.06 18.08
C VAL A 66 44.93 6.38 18.56
N LEU A 67 45.54 7.50 18.16
CA LEU A 67 44.92 8.82 18.17
C LEU A 67 44.39 9.06 16.74
N PRO A 68 43.08 8.93 16.53
CA PRO A 68 42.54 8.88 15.19
C PRO A 68 42.57 10.26 14.51
N PRO A 69 42.60 10.30 13.15
CA PRO A 69 42.49 11.54 12.41
C PRO A 69 41.06 12.12 12.54
N LEU A 70 40.89 13.40 12.22
CA LEU A 70 39.58 14.00 11.98
C LEU A 70 39.06 13.50 10.64
N VAL A 71 38.11 12.54 10.68
CA VAL A 71 37.52 11.95 9.47
C VAL A 71 36.18 12.65 9.16
N VAL A 72 36.07 13.19 7.95
CA VAL A 72 34.94 14.02 7.49
C VAL A 72 34.48 13.60 6.09
N THR A 73 33.26 14.03 5.72
CA THR A 73 32.77 13.95 4.34
C THR A 73 33.10 15.25 3.58
N PRO A 74 33.05 15.27 2.23
CA PRO A 74 33.38 16.47 1.43
C PRO A 74 32.62 17.73 1.82
N ASN A 75 31.37 17.60 2.26
CA ASN A 75 30.52 18.73 2.68
C ASN A 75 31.11 19.53 3.87
N TYR A 76 31.97 18.91 4.67
CA TYR A 76 32.67 19.60 5.73
C TYR A 76 33.51 20.78 5.22
N LEU A 77 34.10 20.69 4.02
CA LEU A 77 35.00 21.69 3.46
C LEU A 77 34.28 23.01 3.10
N PHE A 78 32.99 22.96 2.86
CA PHE A 78 32.15 24.13 2.52
C PHE A 78 30.94 24.27 3.45
N SER A 79 30.99 23.67 4.63
CA SER A 79 29.91 23.77 5.61
C SER A 79 29.81 25.21 6.18
N PRO A 80 28.64 25.87 6.13
CA PRO A 80 28.44 27.18 6.72
C PRO A 80 28.74 27.23 8.22
N ALA A 81 28.62 26.16 8.94
CA ALA A 81 28.95 26.07 10.37
C ALA A 81 30.43 26.36 10.69
N ARG A 82 31.30 26.38 9.66
CA ARG A 82 32.74 26.64 9.79
C ARG A 82 33.10 28.10 9.53
N LEU A 83 32.15 28.90 9.08
CA LEU A 83 32.34 30.33 9.07
C LEU A 83 32.46 30.84 10.51
N ALA A 84 33.28 31.86 10.73
CA ALA A 84 33.31 32.55 12.02
C ALA A 84 31.88 32.94 12.41
N ALA A 85 31.57 32.86 13.71
CA ALA A 85 30.22 33.07 14.21
C ALA A 85 29.58 34.32 13.55
N SER A 86 28.71 34.06 12.59
CA SER A 86 28.12 35.11 11.77
C SER A 86 26.85 35.64 12.41
N ILE A 87 26.72 36.93 12.47
CA ILE A 87 25.47 37.60 12.78
C ILE A 87 25.07 38.32 11.47
N PRO A 88 23.95 37.97 10.85
CA PRO A 88 22.87 37.02 11.28
C PRO A 88 23.24 35.53 11.12
N PRO A 89 22.52 34.61 11.83
CA PRO A 89 22.71 33.17 11.71
C PRO A 89 22.29 32.67 10.35
N VAL A 90 22.80 31.49 9.94
CA VAL A 90 22.37 30.80 8.72
C VAL A 90 21.02 30.15 8.97
N ALA A 91 20.06 30.31 8.02
CA ALA A 91 18.77 29.65 8.10
C ALA A 91 18.94 28.13 8.07
N SER A 92 18.09 27.40 8.84
CA SER A 92 17.99 25.95 8.68
C SER A 92 17.47 25.62 7.27
N PRO A 93 17.77 24.44 6.72
CA PRO A 93 17.21 24.04 5.44
C PRO A 93 15.66 24.11 5.43
N GLN A 94 15.03 23.73 6.53
CA GLN A 94 13.58 23.77 6.67
C GLN A 94 13.05 25.21 6.76
N THR A 95 13.68 26.08 7.53
CA THR A 95 13.34 27.51 7.58
C THR A 95 13.47 28.16 6.20
N ALA A 96 14.55 27.87 5.46
CA ALA A 96 14.75 28.37 4.11
C ALA A 96 13.63 27.88 3.17
N ARG A 97 13.27 26.57 3.20
CA ARG A 97 12.19 26.01 2.42
C ARG A 97 10.84 26.64 2.73
N LEU A 98 10.54 26.89 4.00
CA LEU A 98 9.31 27.59 4.40
C LEU A 98 9.27 29.03 3.87
N LEU A 99 10.41 29.75 3.88
CA LEU A 99 10.49 31.09 3.33
C LEU A 99 10.32 31.11 1.81
N TRP A 100 10.87 30.14 1.08
CA TRP A 100 10.61 29.94 -0.34
C TRP A 100 9.14 29.65 -0.61
N SER A 101 8.51 28.79 0.21
CA SER A 101 7.07 28.48 0.11
C SER A 101 6.21 29.73 0.34
N ALA A 102 6.56 30.55 1.35
CA ALA A 102 5.86 31.79 1.62
C ALA A 102 6.00 32.81 0.48
N LEU A 103 7.17 32.86 -0.18
CA LEU A 103 7.37 33.65 -1.39
C LEU A 103 6.45 33.21 -2.51
N LEU A 104 6.41 31.91 -2.81
CA LEU A 104 5.60 31.33 -3.89
C LEU A 104 4.10 31.56 -3.69
N LEU A 105 3.61 31.55 -2.45
CA LEU A 105 2.21 31.89 -2.14
C LEU A 105 1.84 33.34 -2.49
N ARG A 106 2.82 34.27 -2.45
CA ARG A 106 2.62 35.69 -2.71
C ARG A 106 3.01 36.13 -4.11
N LEU A 107 3.78 35.31 -4.81
CA LEU A 107 4.41 35.68 -6.07
C LEU A 107 3.34 35.97 -7.15
N PRO A 108 3.44 37.09 -7.90
CA PRO A 108 2.61 37.26 -9.08
C PRO A 108 3.10 36.33 -10.21
N THR A 109 2.43 35.20 -10.40
CA THR A 109 2.80 34.17 -11.41
C THR A 109 2.86 34.75 -12.83
N THR A 110 2.15 35.82 -13.09
CA THR A 110 2.21 36.55 -14.38
C THR A 110 3.60 37.10 -14.72
N ALA A 111 4.47 37.31 -13.71
CA ALA A 111 5.87 37.71 -13.90
C ALA A 111 6.81 36.52 -14.15
N PHE A 112 6.36 35.28 -13.93
CA PHE A 112 7.15 34.05 -13.98
C PHE A 112 6.47 33.01 -14.89
N ARG A 113 6.05 33.40 -16.09
CA ARG A 113 5.29 32.58 -17.03
C ARG A 113 6.07 31.41 -17.61
N ARG A 114 7.38 31.44 -17.58
CA ARG A 114 8.23 30.31 -18.02
C ARG A 114 8.32 29.22 -16.95
N LEU A 115 8.25 29.60 -15.70
CA LEU A 115 8.18 28.65 -14.57
C LEU A 115 6.76 28.16 -14.36
N PHE A 116 5.77 29.05 -14.44
CA PHE A 116 4.36 28.77 -14.22
C PHE A 116 3.53 29.10 -15.46
N PRO A 117 3.57 28.26 -16.53
CA PRO A 117 2.86 28.52 -17.76
C PRO A 117 1.33 28.46 -17.60
N VAL A 118 0.87 27.70 -16.62
CA VAL A 118 -0.54 27.61 -16.22
C VAL A 118 -0.69 28.14 -14.80
N GLU A 119 -1.58 29.11 -14.62
CA GLU A 119 -1.86 29.64 -13.28
C GLU A 119 -2.63 28.59 -12.47
N PRO A 120 -2.19 28.22 -11.27
CA PRO A 120 -2.92 27.28 -10.42
C PRO A 120 -4.28 27.88 -10.01
N VAL A 121 -5.35 27.08 -10.02
CA VAL A 121 -6.70 27.51 -9.63
C VAL A 121 -6.71 28.02 -8.19
N GLU A 122 -5.99 27.32 -7.32
CA GLU A 122 -5.76 27.72 -5.92
C GLU A 122 -4.31 27.53 -5.55
N ARG A 123 -3.76 28.50 -4.82
CA ARG A 123 -2.42 28.42 -4.25
C ARG A 123 -2.53 28.05 -2.79
N HIS A 124 -2.29 26.79 -2.48
CA HIS A 124 -2.21 26.29 -1.11
C HIS A 124 -0.76 25.97 -0.75
N LEU A 125 -0.50 25.81 0.54
CA LEU A 125 0.86 25.60 1.06
C LEU A 125 1.54 24.36 0.46
N ALA A 126 0.82 23.27 0.27
CA ALA A 126 1.39 22.04 -0.32
C ALA A 126 1.85 22.24 -1.77
N TRP A 127 1.17 23.10 -2.56
CA TRP A 127 1.63 23.47 -3.89
C TRP A 127 2.94 24.28 -3.80
N ALA A 128 2.98 25.29 -2.93
CA ALA A 128 4.15 26.16 -2.77
C ALA A 128 5.36 25.39 -2.24
N ASP A 129 5.17 24.53 -1.24
CA ASP A 129 6.22 23.73 -0.63
C ASP A 129 6.82 22.69 -1.59
N ARG A 130 5.99 22.04 -2.44
CA ARG A 130 6.48 21.14 -3.47
C ARG A 130 7.39 21.83 -4.49
N HIS A 131 6.97 22.98 -4.99
CA HIS A 131 7.80 23.75 -5.92
C HIS A 131 9.03 24.34 -5.25
N ALA A 132 8.92 24.78 -3.98
CA ALA A 132 10.08 25.22 -3.21
C ALA A 132 11.12 24.10 -3.08
N ALA A 133 10.68 22.87 -2.79
CA ALA A 133 11.57 21.71 -2.74
C ALA A 133 12.25 21.46 -4.10
N GLU A 134 11.49 21.41 -5.20
CA GLU A 134 12.06 21.23 -6.54
C GLU A 134 13.11 22.30 -6.91
N PHE A 135 12.84 23.57 -6.59
CA PHE A 135 13.80 24.65 -6.87
C PHE A 135 15.03 24.57 -5.98
N LEU A 136 14.85 24.21 -4.69
CA LEU A 136 15.96 24.04 -3.76
C LEU A 136 16.83 22.85 -4.15
N ASP A 137 16.26 21.73 -4.58
CA ASP A 137 17.00 20.55 -5.06
C ASP A 137 17.88 20.90 -6.27
N VAL A 138 17.34 21.66 -7.23
CA VAL A 138 18.12 22.17 -8.38
C VAL A 138 19.22 23.12 -7.91
N ARG A 139 18.88 24.02 -6.99
CA ARG A 139 19.82 25.00 -6.44
C ARG A 139 20.96 24.34 -5.69
N ASP A 140 20.68 23.35 -4.86
CA ASP A 140 21.70 22.63 -4.09
C ASP A 140 22.72 21.94 -5.01
N LEU A 141 22.25 21.31 -6.09
CA LEU A 141 23.14 20.75 -7.13
C LEU A 141 24.05 21.82 -7.78
N LEU A 142 23.52 23.02 -8.03
CA LEU A 142 24.29 24.14 -8.57
C LEU A 142 25.31 24.67 -7.54
N ILE A 143 24.88 24.86 -6.29
CA ILE A 143 25.73 25.30 -5.17
C ILE A 143 26.92 24.33 -4.99
N GLU A 144 26.65 23.02 -4.95
CA GLU A 144 27.69 21.97 -4.88
C GLU A 144 28.67 22.03 -6.07
N SER A 145 28.22 22.61 -7.19
CA SER A 145 29.05 22.85 -8.38
C SER A 145 29.68 24.26 -8.43
N GLY A 146 29.52 25.04 -7.37
CA GLY A 146 30.07 26.41 -7.25
C GLY A 146 29.27 27.48 -7.97
N LEU A 147 27.99 27.20 -8.30
CA LEU A 147 27.10 28.08 -9.04
C LEU A 147 25.86 28.44 -8.21
N ASP A 148 25.29 29.60 -8.47
CA ASP A 148 23.92 29.99 -8.14
C ASP A 148 23.08 30.05 -9.42
N PHE A 149 21.78 30.32 -9.32
CA PHE A 149 20.93 30.44 -10.50
C PHE A 149 21.36 31.56 -11.45
N SER A 150 21.93 32.67 -10.93
CA SER A 150 22.40 33.78 -11.75
C SER A 150 23.56 33.37 -12.65
N ARG A 151 24.59 32.72 -12.08
CA ARG A 151 25.73 32.20 -12.82
C ARG A 151 25.35 31.06 -13.78
N ALA A 152 24.39 30.22 -13.38
CA ALA A 152 23.86 29.20 -14.26
C ALA A 152 23.13 29.82 -15.47
N ALA A 153 22.32 30.88 -15.24
CA ALA A 153 21.64 31.61 -16.31
C ALA A 153 22.60 32.28 -17.27
N GLU A 154 23.70 32.83 -16.80
CA GLU A 154 24.77 33.41 -17.66
C GLU A 154 25.40 32.35 -18.56
N LYS A 155 25.89 31.23 -17.99
CA LYS A 155 26.54 30.17 -18.74
C LYS A 155 25.60 29.52 -19.77
N LEU A 156 24.37 29.25 -19.43
CA LEU A 156 23.37 28.65 -20.33
C LEU A 156 22.89 29.67 -21.38
N GLY A 157 22.85 30.95 -21.02
CA GLY A 157 22.55 32.04 -21.95
C GLY A 157 23.52 32.17 -23.11
N GLU A 158 24.81 31.92 -22.88
CA GLU A 158 25.82 31.84 -23.93
C GLU A 158 25.51 30.76 -24.97
N SER A 159 24.90 29.65 -24.55
CA SER A 159 24.50 28.53 -25.41
C SER A 159 23.04 28.61 -25.84
N GLN A 160 22.30 29.65 -25.50
CA GLN A 160 20.87 29.88 -25.80
C GLN A 160 19.94 28.79 -25.29
N ILE A 161 20.30 28.12 -24.20
CA ILE A 161 19.47 27.05 -23.58
C ILE A 161 18.48 27.69 -22.59
N GLU A 162 17.20 27.68 -22.94
CA GLU A 162 16.09 28.15 -22.10
C GLU A 162 16.37 29.46 -21.32
N THR A 163 17.08 30.39 -21.93
CA THR A 163 17.62 31.61 -21.28
C THR A 163 16.58 32.36 -20.45
N ALA A 164 15.36 32.54 -20.97
CA ALA A 164 14.31 33.26 -20.26
C ALA A 164 13.82 32.51 -18.99
N ARG A 165 13.79 31.18 -19.00
CA ARG A 165 13.39 30.34 -17.84
C ARG A 165 14.45 30.44 -16.75
N TRP A 166 15.72 30.38 -17.10
CA TRP A 166 16.83 30.50 -16.16
C TRP A 166 16.94 31.92 -15.57
N GLN A 167 16.61 32.95 -16.33
CA GLN A 167 16.50 34.31 -15.82
C GLN A 167 15.37 34.48 -14.81
N GLU A 168 14.22 33.83 -15.04
CA GLU A 168 13.12 33.78 -14.07
C GLU A 168 13.55 33.05 -12.77
N LEU A 169 14.29 31.91 -12.85
CA LEU A 169 14.85 31.22 -11.69
C LEU A 169 15.81 32.11 -10.90
N ALA A 170 16.72 32.83 -11.56
CA ALA A 170 17.65 33.76 -10.93
C ALA A 170 16.90 34.91 -10.23
N SER A 171 15.83 35.42 -10.84
CA SER A 171 15.00 36.47 -10.25
C SER A 171 14.23 35.95 -9.03
N LEU A 172 13.77 34.71 -9.09
CA LEU A 172 13.08 34.05 -7.97
C LEU A 172 14.05 33.82 -6.79
N GLU A 173 15.26 33.34 -7.08
CA GLU A 173 16.33 33.17 -6.09
C GLU A 173 16.66 34.50 -5.38
N ALA A 174 16.86 35.57 -6.14
CA ALA A 174 17.15 36.90 -5.58
C ALA A 174 16.03 37.37 -4.63
N ALA A 175 14.76 37.15 -4.99
CA ALA A 175 13.64 37.48 -4.16
C ALA A 175 13.60 36.62 -2.88
N ALA A 176 13.93 35.33 -2.99
CA ALA A 176 13.98 34.39 -1.86
C ALA A 176 15.13 34.79 -0.88
N ILE A 177 16.31 35.11 -1.39
CA ILE A 177 17.44 35.57 -0.58
C ILE A 177 17.05 36.86 0.18
N THR A 178 16.42 37.83 -0.50
CA THR A 178 15.94 39.05 0.13
C THR A 178 14.96 38.76 1.28
N LEU A 179 14.09 37.77 1.10
CA LEU A 179 13.13 37.37 2.12
C LEU A 179 13.79 36.67 3.32
N ILE A 180 14.80 35.82 3.06
CA ILE A 180 15.60 35.15 4.10
C ILE A 180 16.36 36.21 4.94
N GLU A 181 16.98 37.18 4.28
CA GLU A 181 17.70 38.29 4.94
C GLU A 181 16.76 39.17 5.75
N ALA A 182 15.58 39.50 5.22
CA ALA A 182 14.54 40.25 5.93
C ALA A 182 14.04 39.48 7.18
N GLY A 183 14.08 38.14 7.15
CA GLY A 183 13.81 37.27 8.31
C GLY A 183 14.92 37.24 9.35
N GLY A 184 16.03 37.95 9.11
CA GLY A 184 17.17 37.99 10.03
C GLY A 184 18.13 36.81 9.88
N PHE A 185 18.11 36.10 8.76
CA PHE A 185 18.97 34.97 8.47
C PHE A 185 19.89 35.23 7.29
N ARG A 186 20.94 34.42 7.18
CA ARG A 186 21.74 34.30 5.97
C ARG A 186 21.24 33.12 5.16
N ASP A 187 21.30 33.25 3.84
CA ASP A 187 20.95 32.18 2.94
C ASP A 187 21.96 31.01 3.03
N PRO A 188 21.51 29.76 3.20
CA PRO A 188 22.39 28.59 3.39
C PRO A 188 23.26 28.27 2.15
N GLY A 189 22.74 28.46 0.94
CA GLY A 189 23.50 28.21 -0.31
C GLY A 189 24.64 29.21 -0.48
N LEU A 190 24.37 30.51 -0.34
CA LEU A 190 25.40 31.55 -0.39
C LEU A 190 26.44 31.40 0.72
N ALA A 191 26.01 31.04 1.93
CA ALA A 191 26.93 30.75 3.03
C ALA A 191 27.84 29.53 2.74
N SER A 192 27.35 28.53 2.01
CA SER A 192 28.17 27.39 1.57
C SER A 192 29.21 27.80 0.54
N LEU A 193 28.84 28.62 -0.45
CA LEU A 193 29.79 29.20 -1.41
C LEU A 193 30.87 30.01 -0.72
N GLU A 194 30.52 30.86 0.23
CA GLU A 194 31.46 31.62 1.02
C GLU A 194 32.37 30.74 1.88
N ALA A 195 31.81 29.71 2.53
CA ALA A 195 32.57 28.78 3.35
C ALA A 195 33.66 28.06 2.55
N ALA A 196 33.37 27.65 1.29
CA ALA A 196 34.36 27.05 0.44
C ALA A 196 35.57 27.95 0.16
N HIS A 197 35.35 29.28 0.15
CA HIS A 197 36.39 30.26 -0.14
C HIS A 197 37.02 30.90 1.10
N ALA A 198 36.36 30.93 2.24
CA ALA A 198 36.78 31.70 3.44
C ALA A 198 37.00 30.85 4.68
N SER A 199 36.43 29.63 4.82
CA SER A 199 36.55 28.84 6.06
C SER A 199 38.00 28.40 6.33
N ALA A 200 38.43 28.49 7.62
CA ALA A 200 39.73 27.95 8.05
C ALA A 200 39.60 26.51 8.56
N LEU A 201 40.63 25.68 8.43
CA LEU A 201 40.72 24.40 9.10
C LEU A 201 41.08 24.59 10.57
N PRO A 202 40.76 23.64 11.48
CA PRO A 202 41.28 23.69 12.87
C PRO A 202 42.80 23.82 12.85
N ALA A 203 43.33 24.63 13.78
CA ALA A 203 44.77 24.95 13.81
C ALA A 203 45.68 23.73 14.03
N GLU A 204 45.14 22.68 14.61
CA GLU A 204 45.82 21.40 14.87
C GLU A 204 46.10 20.63 13.58
N ILE A 205 45.29 20.83 12.52
CA ILE A 205 45.42 20.09 11.26
C ILE A 205 46.57 20.63 10.44
N LYS A 206 47.51 19.71 10.16
CA LYS A 206 48.71 19.96 9.35
C LYS A 206 48.68 19.24 8.00
N HIS A 207 47.91 18.16 7.89
CA HIS A 207 47.82 17.30 6.71
C HIS A 207 46.39 17.10 6.31
N LEU A 208 46.12 17.29 5.02
CA LEU A 208 44.80 17.06 4.43
C LEU A 208 44.88 15.89 3.46
N VAL A 209 44.04 14.88 3.66
CA VAL A 209 44.05 13.65 2.88
C VAL A 209 42.66 13.45 2.27
N VAL A 210 42.59 13.29 0.97
CA VAL A 210 41.37 12.87 0.27
C VAL A 210 41.52 11.38 -0.02
N ALA A 211 40.69 10.53 0.56
CA ALA A 211 40.87 9.09 0.52
C ALA A 211 39.71 8.44 -0.24
N ALA A 212 39.96 7.95 -1.45
CA ALA A 212 39.02 7.23 -2.32
C ALA A 212 37.64 7.92 -2.43
N VAL A 213 37.62 9.15 -2.91
CA VAL A 213 36.40 9.95 -3.15
C VAL A 213 36.21 10.15 -4.66
N PRO A 214 35.60 9.20 -5.39
CA PRO A 214 35.53 9.23 -6.85
C PRO A 214 34.53 10.24 -7.41
N ASP A 215 33.63 10.78 -6.56
CA ASP A 215 32.58 11.72 -6.96
C ASP A 215 32.70 13.08 -6.26
N LEU A 216 33.90 13.51 -5.93
CA LEU A 216 34.15 14.78 -5.27
C LEU A 216 33.50 15.94 -6.01
N ARG A 217 32.60 16.67 -5.33
CA ARG A 217 31.88 17.79 -5.95
C ARG A 217 32.79 18.97 -6.28
N PRO A 218 32.50 19.74 -7.35
CA PRO A 218 33.34 20.85 -7.77
C PRO A 218 33.60 21.90 -6.66
N LEU A 219 32.62 22.22 -5.83
CA LEU A 219 32.79 23.16 -4.72
C LEU A 219 33.79 22.64 -3.67
N ALA A 220 33.72 21.34 -3.35
CA ALA A 220 34.71 20.72 -2.44
C ALA A 220 36.10 20.69 -3.06
N ALA A 221 36.21 20.43 -4.36
CA ALA A 221 37.48 20.50 -5.09
C ALA A 221 38.08 21.91 -5.07
N ALA A 222 37.28 22.97 -5.23
CA ALA A 222 37.69 24.35 -5.10
C ALA A 222 38.21 24.69 -3.69
N ALA A 223 37.51 24.23 -2.66
CA ALA A 223 37.96 24.38 -1.26
C ALA A 223 39.28 23.64 -1.00
N LEU A 224 39.45 22.43 -1.54
CA LEU A 224 40.70 21.67 -1.44
C LEU A 224 41.86 22.38 -2.15
N ALA A 225 41.63 22.89 -3.37
CA ALA A 225 42.65 23.65 -4.13
C ALA A 225 43.14 24.87 -3.34
N ARG A 226 42.24 25.55 -2.65
CA ARG A 226 42.59 26.71 -1.77
C ARG A 226 43.45 26.26 -0.57
N HIS A 227 43.06 25.13 0.10
CA HIS A 227 43.84 24.64 1.23
C HIS A 227 45.21 24.09 0.78
N ALA A 228 45.35 23.54 -0.45
CA ALA A 228 46.61 23.08 -1.01
C ALA A 228 47.64 24.16 -1.19
N ALA A 229 47.25 25.46 -1.23
CA ALA A 229 48.18 26.59 -1.26
C ALA A 229 48.84 26.84 0.09
N ALA A 230 48.27 26.37 1.22
CA ALA A 230 48.71 26.66 2.59
C ALA A 230 49.26 25.44 3.32
N MET A 231 48.90 24.20 2.93
CA MET A 231 49.28 22.98 3.60
C MET A 231 49.42 21.77 2.64
N PRO A 232 50.15 20.72 3.01
CA PRO A 232 50.23 19.49 2.22
C PRO A 232 48.83 18.87 2.03
N VAL A 233 48.47 18.56 0.76
CA VAL A 233 47.29 17.80 0.39
C VAL A 233 47.73 16.53 -0.32
N SER A 234 47.20 15.37 0.11
CA SER A 234 47.43 14.08 -0.51
C SER A 234 46.09 13.51 -1.00
N VAL A 235 46.06 13.08 -2.27
CA VAL A 235 44.87 12.49 -2.91
C VAL A 235 45.17 10.99 -3.13
N LEU A 236 44.59 10.12 -2.32
CA LEU A 236 44.81 8.70 -2.38
C LEU A 236 43.82 8.03 -3.33
N ILE A 237 44.33 7.46 -4.41
CA ILE A 237 43.58 6.83 -5.48
C ILE A 237 43.82 5.32 -5.45
N PRO A 238 42.77 4.50 -5.25
CA PRO A 238 42.91 3.04 -5.25
C PRO A 238 42.99 2.50 -6.68
N ALA A 239 44.04 2.85 -7.39
CA ALA A 239 44.35 2.41 -8.73
C ALA A 239 45.89 2.33 -8.91
N PRO A 240 46.42 1.57 -9.88
CA PRO A 240 47.82 1.57 -10.17
C PRO A 240 48.31 2.88 -10.83
N ALA A 241 49.55 3.24 -10.66
CA ALA A 241 50.13 4.47 -11.22
C ALA A 241 50.09 4.53 -12.76
N THR A 242 49.99 3.39 -13.43
CA THR A 242 49.78 3.29 -14.88
C THR A 242 48.46 3.93 -15.34
N GLU A 243 47.48 4.04 -14.46
CA GLU A 243 46.15 4.62 -14.70
C GLU A 243 46.08 6.13 -14.43
N ALA A 244 47.20 6.79 -14.18
CA ALA A 244 47.24 8.20 -13.79
C ALA A 244 46.53 9.14 -14.77
N SER A 245 46.50 8.82 -16.06
CA SER A 245 45.79 9.60 -17.10
C SER A 245 44.27 9.45 -17.04
N ALA A 246 43.76 8.44 -16.36
CA ALA A 246 42.32 8.18 -16.22
C ALA A 246 41.66 8.94 -15.07
N PHE A 247 42.43 9.75 -14.32
CA PHE A 247 41.93 10.50 -13.16
C PHE A 247 42.34 11.95 -13.20
N ASP A 248 41.45 12.82 -12.72
CA ASP A 248 41.77 14.22 -12.54
C ASP A 248 42.71 14.48 -11.34
N PRO A 249 43.18 15.75 -11.09
CA PRO A 249 44.03 16.06 -9.93
C PRO A 249 43.45 15.74 -8.56
N PHE A 250 42.13 15.57 -8.45
CA PHE A 250 41.41 15.27 -7.21
C PHE A 250 40.98 13.80 -7.08
N GLY A 251 41.38 12.94 -8.03
CA GLY A 251 41.07 11.50 -8.02
C GLY A 251 39.73 11.14 -8.61
N ARG A 252 39.03 12.04 -9.30
CA ARG A 252 37.77 11.74 -10.00
C ARG A 252 38.06 11.00 -11.31
N PRO A 253 37.37 9.91 -11.64
CA PRO A 253 37.49 9.24 -12.94
C PRO A 253 37.08 10.18 -14.11
N LEU A 254 37.87 10.22 -15.14
CA LEU A 254 37.62 11.04 -16.35
C LEU A 254 36.75 10.25 -17.33
N PRO A 255 35.60 10.79 -17.81
CA PRO A 255 34.68 10.08 -18.69
C PRO A 255 35.38 9.48 -19.93
N ASP A 256 36.22 10.23 -20.59
CA ASP A 256 36.94 9.81 -21.81
C ASP A 256 37.77 8.51 -21.63
N ALA A 257 38.19 8.22 -20.39
CA ALA A 257 38.96 7.03 -20.07
C ALA A 257 38.14 5.84 -19.59
N TRP A 258 36.88 6.07 -19.15
CA TRP A 258 36.07 5.05 -18.50
C TRP A 258 34.82 4.65 -19.26
N LEU A 259 34.32 5.45 -20.21
CA LEU A 259 33.10 5.16 -20.96
C LEU A 259 33.19 3.90 -21.84
N GLU A 260 34.36 3.64 -22.41
CA GLU A 260 34.61 2.49 -23.30
C GLU A 260 35.56 1.45 -22.68
N ARG A 261 35.83 1.56 -21.38
CA ARG A 261 36.78 0.68 -20.73
C ARG A 261 36.24 -0.73 -20.56
N GLU A 262 37.03 -1.75 -20.94
CA GLU A 262 36.74 -3.14 -20.70
C GLU A 262 36.80 -3.47 -19.20
N ILE A 263 35.77 -4.12 -18.67
CA ILE A 263 35.69 -4.62 -17.30
C ILE A 263 35.71 -6.14 -17.34
N THR A 264 36.75 -6.74 -16.76
CA THR A 264 36.97 -8.19 -16.80
C THR A 264 36.68 -8.83 -15.46
N PHE A 265 36.01 -9.96 -15.49
CA PHE A 265 35.77 -10.81 -14.33
C PHE A 265 36.63 -12.07 -14.43
N ALA A 266 37.16 -12.55 -13.29
CA ALA A 266 38.01 -13.72 -13.27
C ALA A 266 37.30 -14.98 -13.75
N ASP A 267 36.05 -15.15 -13.36
CA ASP A 267 35.17 -16.26 -13.79
C ASP A 267 33.73 -15.74 -13.98
N PRO A 268 33.43 -15.18 -15.17
CA PRO A 268 32.09 -14.62 -15.44
C PRO A 268 30.94 -15.61 -15.23
N ALA A 269 31.21 -16.91 -15.41
CA ALA A 269 30.17 -17.94 -15.27
C ALA A 269 29.70 -18.13 -13.82
N ASN A 270 30.59 -17.92 -12.87
CA ASN A 270 30.31 -18.03 -11.44
C ASN A 270 30.17 -16.68 -10.74
N THR A 271 30.42 -15.57 -11.43
CA THR A 271 30.30 -14.20 -10.90
C THR A 271 28.93 -13.59 -11.20
N LEU A 272 28.32 -13.89 -12.36
CA LEU A 272 27.12 -13.24 -12.86
C LEU A 272 25.90 -14.11 -12.64
N HIS A 273 24.95 -13.62 -11.82
CA HIS A 273 23.77 -14.36 -11.42
C HIS A 273 22.47 -13.65 -11.86
N PRO A 274 21.86 -14.06 -12.98
CA PRO A 274 20.51 -13.61 -13.32
C PRO A 274 19.50 -14.21 -12.35
N CYS A 275 18.65 -13.36 -11.78
CA CYS A 275 17.60 -13.72 -10.85
C CYS A 275 16.23 -13.28 -11.40
N ALA A 276 15.15 -14.03 -11.09
CA ALA A 276 13.84 -13.70 -11.62
C ALA A 276 13.29 -12.39 -11.02
N HIS A 277 13.39 -12.23 -9.71
CA HIS A 277 12.76 -11.14 -8.95
C HIS A 277 13.52 -10.89 -7.61
N PRO A 278 13.18 -9.87 -6.81
CA PRO A 278 13.88 -9.53 -5.58
C PRO A 278 14.05 -10.69 -4.57
N LEU A 279 12.99 -11.49 -4.38
CA LEU A 279 13.07 -12.64 -3.48
C LEU A 279 14.07 -13.70 -3.98
N ALA A 280 14.17 -13.92 -5.30
CA ALA A 280 15.14 -14.84 -5.88
C ALA A 280 16.58 -14.33 -5.68
N GLN A 281 16.80 -13.00 -5.71
CA GLN A 281 18.11 -12.41 -5.37
C GLN A 281 18.44 -12.67 -3.89
N ALA A 282 17.49 -12.46 -2.97
CA ALA A 282 17.68 -12.72 -1.54
C ALA A 282 17.98 -14.22 -1.25
N ASP A 283 17.27 -15.14 -1.92
CA ASP A 283 17.53 -16.58 -1.81
C ASP A 283 18.91 -16.95 -2.37
N ARG A 284 19.31 -16.35 -3.48
CA ARG A 284 20.65 -16.57 -4.06
C ARG A 284 21.75 -16.06 -3.13
N CYS A 285 21.58 -14.88 -2.51
CA CYS A 285 22.51 -14.39 -1.49
C CYS A 285 22.65 -15.41 -0.36
N ARG A 286 21.54 -15.95 0.15
CA ARG A 286 21.56 -16.97 1.21
C ARG A 286 22.31 -18.24 0.79
N GLU A 287 22.13 -18.70 -0.44
CA GLU A 287 22.86 -19.84 -0.99
C GLU A 287 24.37 -19.58 -1.03
N LEU A 288 24.75 -18.37 -1.49
CA LEU A 288 26.16 -17.95 -1.56
C LEU A 288 26.79 -17.81 -0.18
N LEU A 289 26.00 -17.49 0.85
CA LEU A 289 26.44 -17.39 2.25
C LEU A 289 26.47 -18.75 2.98
N ALA A 290 25.75 -19.76 2.49
CA ALA A 290 25.61 -21.05 3.16
C ALA A 290 26.93 -21.78 3.52
N PRO A 291 28.05 -21.65 2.74
CA PRO A 291 29.32 -22.26 3.09
C PRO A 291 29.99 -21.65 4.33
N TYR A 292 29.62 -20.47 4.79
CA TYR A 292 30.27 -19.77 5.89
C TYR A 292 29.62 -20.08 7.24
N ALA A 293 30.42 -20.48 8.21
CA ALA A 293 29.96 -20.66 9.60
C ALA A 293 29.62 -19.31 10.27
N ASP A 294 30.33 -18.26 9.90
CA ASP A 294 30.10 -16.88 10.31
C ASP A 294 30.09 -15.99 9.06
N PRO A 295 28.94 -15.79 8.44
CA PRO A 295 28.80 -14.97 7.24
C PRO A 295 29.27 -13.51 7.44
N ALA A 296 29.01 -12.93 8.63
CA ALA A 296 29.34 -11.54 8.92
C ALA A 296 30.85 -11.26 8.97
N ALA A 297 31.66 -12.29 9.28
CA ALA A 297 33.11 -12.18 9.27
C ALA A 297 33.73 -12.35 7.86
N CYS A 298 32.99 -12.96 6.92
CA CYS A 298 33.54 -13.37 5.63
C CYS A 298 32.94 -12.64 4.43
N ALA A 299 31.75 -12.08 4.59
CA ALA A 299 30.98 -11.53 3.47
C ALA A 299 30.30 -10.19 3.81
N ALA A 300 30.02 -9.41 2.76
CA ALA A 300 29.15 -8.25 2.83
C ALA A 300 28.20 -8.21 1.63
N ILE A 301 27.00 -7.64 1.83
CA ILE A 301 25.99 -7.50 0.80
C ILE A 301 25.97 -6.07 0.28
N GLY A 302 26.17 -5.92 -1.04
CA GLY A 302 26.00 -4.65 -1.72
C GLY A 302 24.54 -4.44 -2.18
N LEU A 303 24.02 -3.25 -1.94
CA LEU A 303 22.68 -2.82 -2.31
C LEU A 303 22.73 -1.53 -3.15
N PRO A 304 23.14 -1.59 -4.40
CA PRO A 304 23.00 -0.45 -5.33
C PRO A 304 21.55 0.04 -5.44
N ASP A 305 20.60 -0.89 -5.40
CA ASP A 305 19.16 -0.62 -5.34
C ASP A 305 18.65 -0.77 -3.89
N PRO A 306 18.41 0.33 -3.17
CA PRO A 306 17.95 0.28 -1.78
C PRO A 306 16.55 -0.31 -1.61
N GLU A 307 15.75 -0.42 -2.67
CA GLU A 307 14.43 -1.05 -2.59
C GLU A 307 14.48 -2.56 -2.31
N LEU A 308 15.64 -3.18 -2.54
CA LEU A 308 15.86 -4.60 -2.22
C LEU A 308 16.08 -4.86 -0.72
N ALA A 309 16.49 -3.85 0.07
CA ALA A 309 16.84 -4.02 1.48
C ALA A 309 15.73 -4.68 2.31
N PRO A 310 14.45 -4.26 2.27
CA PRO A 310 13.41 -4.88 3.07
C PRO A 310 13.17 -6.36 2.74
N THR A 311 13.31 -6.73 1.45
CA THR A 311 13.15 -8.12 1.00
C THR A 311 14.28 -9.01 1.52
N ILE A 312 15.51 -8.51 1.46
CA ILE A 312 16.70 -9.22 1.93
C ILE A 312 16.65 -9.36 3.46
N GLU A 313 16.40 -8.27 4.18
CA GLU A 313 16.25 -8.27 5.64
C GLU A 313 15.21 -9.27 6.12
N HIS A 314 14.00 -9.21 5.53
CA HIS A 314 12.93 -10.13 5.88
C HIS A 314 13.29 -11.58 5.62
N ARG A 315 13.89 -11.85 4.44
CA ARG A 315 14.29 -13.21 4.06
C ARG A 315 15.37 -13.77 4.94
N PHE A 316 16.35 -12.94 5.29
CA PHE A 316 17.47 -13.32 6.17
C PHE A 316 17.01 -13.52 7.61
N ALA A 317 16.19 -12.64 8.14
CA ALA A 317 15.60 -12.79 9.47
C ALA A 317 14.79 -14.09 9.63
N ALA A 318 14.04 -14.49 8.59
CA ALA A 318 13.31 -15.77 8.57
C ALA A 318 14.25 -17.00 8.69
N HIS A 319 15.57 -16.84 8.44
CA HIS A 319 16.58 -17.89 8.56
C HIS A 319 17.59 -17.63 9.70
N GLY A 320 17.30 -16.68 10.59
CA GLY A 320 18.14 -16.37 11.73
C GLY A 320 19.42 -15.60 11.40
N ILE A 321 19.51 -14.98 10.22
CA ILE A 321 20.64 -14.13 9.82
C ILE A 321 20.25 -12.69 10.14
N ALA A 322 20.94 -12.05 11.09
CA ALA A 322 20.75 -10.63 11.39
C ALA A 322 21.50 -9.76 10.38
N THR A 323 20.93 -8.63 10.05
CA THR A 323 21.47 -7.67 9.08
C THR A 323 21.52 -6.27 9.68
N PHE A 324 22.49 -5.48 9.22
CA PHE A 324 22.60 -4.07 9.55
C PHE A 324 22.65 -3.23 8.27
N ASP A 325 21.68 -2.33 8.12
CA ASP A 325 21.66 -1.34 7.04
C ASP A 325 22.13 0.02 7.59
N PRO A 326 23.30 0.50 7.20
CA PRO A 326 23.81 1.81 7.64
C PRO A 326 23.01 2.98 7.06
N ALA A 327 22.24 2.79 5.98
CA ALA A 327 21.33 3.81 5.45
C ALA A 327 20.14 4.05 6.39
N GLY A 328 19.85 3.11 7.28
CA GLY A 328 18.77 3.17 8.25
C GLY A 328 17.36 3.03 7.65
N ARG A 329 16.38 2.88 8.53
CA ARG A 329 14.98 2.78 8.15
C ARG A 329 14.34 4.15 8.01
N ALA A 330 13.55 4.33 6.97
CA ALA A 330 12.77 5.55 6.77
C ALA A 330 11.66 5.66 7.82
N VAL A 331 11.64 6.74 8.58
CA VAL A 331 10.61 7.04 9.60
C VAL A 331 9.22 7.05 8.99
N ALA A 332 9.10 7.51 7.75
CA ALA A 332 7.84 7.52 6.99
C ALA A 332 7.20 6.13 6.79
N ARG A 333 7.96 5.04 6.92
CA ARG A 333 7.46 3.65 6.81
C ARG A 333 7.03 3.05 8.14
N GLU A 334 7.27 3.73 9.24
CA GLU A 334 7.00 3.23 10.60
C GLU A 334 5.55 3.47 11.04
N GLY A 335 5.06 2.67 11.99
CA GLY A 335 3.67 2.69 12.41
C GLY A 335 3.16 4.04 12.93
N VAL A 336 4.00 4.81 13.62
CA VAL A 336 3.64 6.15 14.10
C VAL A 336 3.47 7.15 12.95
N ALA A 337 4.31 7.08 11.92
CA ALA A 337 4.15 7.91 10.72
C ALA A 337 2.89 7.53 9.92
N HIS A 338 2.56 6.23 9.89
CA HIS A 338 1.29 5.77 9.32
C HIS A 338 0.09 6.33 10.08
N LEU A 339 0.12 6.30 11.41
CA LEU A 339 -0.91 6.91 12.26
C LEU A 339 -1.06 8.41 11.97
N LEU A 340 0.04 9.15 11.89
CA LEU A 340 0.03 10.58 11.57
C LEU A 340 -0.55 10.87 10.17
N ARG A 341 -0.25 10.01 9.19
CA ARG A 341 -0.81 10.12 7.84
C ARG A 341 -2.32 9.91 7.84
N LEU A 342 -2.80 8.89 8.54
CA LEU A 342 -4.24 8.65 8.69
C LEU A 342 -4.95 9.80 9.42
N LEU A 343 -4.31 10.43 10.41
CA LEU A 343 -4.85 11.62 11.06
C LEU A 343 -4.93 12.81 10.10
N SER A 344 -3.89 13.02 9.29
CA SER A 344 -3.89 14.05 8.24
C SER A 344 -5.01 13.82 7.23
N ASP A 345 -5.18 12.58 6.76
CA ASP A 345 -6.24 12.19 5.83
C ASP A 345 -7.63 12.39 6.43
N LEU A 346 -7.79 12.04 7.72
CA LEU A 346 -9.04 12.25 8.45
C LEU A 346 -9.34 13.74 8.58
N PHE A 347 -8.33 14.56 8.90
CA PHE A 347 -8.49 15.99 9.08
C PHE A 347 -8.90 16.70 7.78
N THR A 348 -8.42 16.20 6.63
CA THR A 348 -8.70 16.76 5.31
C THR A 348 -10.07 16.31 4.75
N GLY A 349 -10.46 15.07 4.97
CA GLY A 349 -11.62 14.47 4.32
C GLY A 349 -12.69 13.92 5.25
N GLU A 350 -12.44 13.76 6.54
CA GLU A 350 -13.33 13.18 7.56
C GLU A 350 -14.06 11.89 7.15
N ARG A 351 -13.45 11.11 6.22
CA ARG A 351 -14.05 9.91 5.65
C ARG A 351 -14.16 8.79 6.68
N TYR A 352 -15.29 8.11 6.72
CA TYR A 352 -15.47 6.97 7.63
C TYR A 352 -14.46 5.84 7.37
N GLU A 353 -14.05 5.61 6.12
CA GLU A 353 -13.01 4.62 5.80
C GLU A 353 -11.67 4.92 6.48
N THR A 354 -11.27 6.19 6.56
CA THR A 354 -10.06 6.60 7.29
C THR A 354 -10.19 6.30 8.79
N ILE A 355 -11.39 6.49 9.36
CA ILE A 355 -11.67 6.14 10.75
C ILE A 355 -11.54 4.63 10.97
N ARG A 356 -12.06 3.81 10.07
CA ARG A 356 -11.92 2.36 10.11
C ARG A 356 -10.46 1.91 10.14
N GLN A 357 -9.61 2.56 9.37
CA GLN A 357 -8.15 2.32 9.40
C GLN A 357 -7.54 2.75 10.73
N LEU A 358 -7.91 3.91 11.27
CA LEU A 358 -7.47 4.38 12.58
C LEU A 358 -7.89 3.45 13.72
N LEU A 359 -9.11 2.89 13.68
CA LEU A 359 -9.58 1.91 14.67
C LEU A 359 -8.72 0.63 14.69
N ARG A 360 -8.00 0.33 13.60
CA ARG A 360 -7.05 -0.78 13.51
C ARG A 360 -5.65 -0.42 14.00
N CYS A 361 -5.37 0.87 14.20
CA CYS A 361 -4.12 1.31 14.82
C CYS A 361 -4.13 1.01 16.33
N PRO A 362 -3.14 0.27 16.85
CA PRO A 362 -3.06 -0.03 18.28
C PRO A 362 -3.07 1.24 19.13
N GLY A 363 -3.87 1.23 20.20
CA GLY A 363 -3.96 2.36 21.13
C GLY A 363 -4.91 3.49 20.72
N PHE A 364 -5.24 3.65 19.44
CA PHE A 364 -6.09 4.76 18.96
C PHE A 364 -7.44 4.80 19.66
N ALA A 365 -8.20 3.70 19.63
CA ALA A 365 -9.52 3.65 20.26
C ALA A 365 -9.48 3.92 21.77
N ALA A 366 -8.42 3.43 22.45
CA ALA A 366 -8.22 3.67 23.89
C ALA A 366 -7.91 5.14 24.19
N ALA A 367 -7.19 5.84 23.30
CA ALA A 367 -6.92 7.26 23.43
C ALA A 367 -8.16 8.13 23.22
N MET A 368 -9.15 7.65 22.47
CA MET A 368 -10.38 8.39 22.15
C MET A 368 -11.46 8.28 23.24
N ILE A 369 -11.36 7.35 24.17
CA ILE A 369 -12.35 7.17 25.24
C ILE A 369 -11.79 7.54 26.61
N PRO A 370 -12.66 7.96 27.56
CA PRO A 370 -12.24 8.23 28.92
C PRO A 370 -11.54 7.02 29.57
N GLU A 371 -10.55 7.27 30.41
CA GLU A 371 -9.75 6.23 31.08
C GLU A 371 -10.61 5.20 31.82
N SER A 372 -11.70 5.65 32.45
CA SER A 372 -12.66 4.80 33.16
C SER A 372 -13.33 3.74 32.27
N ARG A 373 -13.35 3.92 30.95
CA ARG A 373 -13.95 2.98 29.98
C ARG A 373 -12.92 2.10 29.27
N ARG A 374 -11.62 2.38 29.37
CA ARG A 374 -10.57 1.62 28.66
C ARG A 374 -10.56 0.14 29.02
N GLY A 375 -10.78 -0.19 30.28
CA GLY A 375 -10.83 -1.59 30.76
C GLY A 375 -11.95 -2.44 30.13
N SER A 376 -13.02 -1.82 29.63
CA SER A 376 -14.12 -2.49 28.93
C SER A 376 -13.94 -2.60 27.42
N LEU A 377 -12.92 -1.94 26.85
CA LEU A 377 -12.66 -1.95 25.41
C LEU A 377 -12.30 -3.37 24.93
N ARG A 378 -13.05 -3.86 23.95
CA ARG A 378 -12.80 -5.11 23.25
C ARG A 378 -12.62 -4.82 21.77
N THR A 379 -11.38 -4.82 21.30
CA THR A 379 -11.02 -4.45 19.93
C THR A 379 -11.79 -5.25 18.89
N GLY A 380 -11.95 -6.56 19.08
CA GLY A 380 -12.71 -7.41 18.15
C GLY A 380 -14.18 -7.01 18.03
N SER A 381 -14.86 -6.67 19.14
CA SER A 381 -16.25 -6.16 19.10
C SER A 381 -16.32 -4.80 18.43
N LEU A 382 -15.39 -3.90 18.75
CA LEU A 382 -15.32 -2.56 18.17
C LEU A 382 -15.16 -2.62 16.63
N LEU A 383 -14.25 -3.46 16.14
CA LEU A 383 -14.04 -3.63 14.70
C LEU A 383 -15.25 -4.26 14.03
N LYS A 384 -15.86 -5.28 14.65
CA LYS A 384 -17.11 -5.87 14.16
C LYS A 384 -18.23 -4.84 14.05
N ASP A 385 -18.43 -4.01 15.09
CA ASP A 385 -19.44 -2.96 15.09
C ASP A 385 -19.16 -1.90 14.02
N SER A 386 -17.88 -1.55 13.82
CA SER A 386 -17.45 -0.61 12.77
C SER A 386 -17.67 -1.17 11.37
N ASP A 387 -17.39 -2.46 11.15
CA ASP A 387 -17.59 -3.12 9.86
C ASP A 387 -19.09 -3.30 9.57
N ALA A 388 -19.90 -3.60 10.59
CA ALA A 388 -21.36 -3.65 10.46
C ALA A 388 -21.95 -2.26 10.12
N LEU A 389 -21.50 -1.20 10.79
CA LEU A 389 -21.92 0.16 10.47
C LEU A 389 -21.56 0.54 9.02
N ALA A 390 -20.38 0.19 8.57
CA ALA A 390 -19.96 0.42 7.19
C ALA A 390 -20.81 -0.34 6.17
N GLY A 391 -21.09 -1.62 6.41
CA GLY A 391 -21.84 -2.48 5.50
C GLY A 391 -23.33 -2.17 5.46
N ASP A 392 -23.93 -1.90 6.63
CA ASP A 392 -25.38 -1.73 6.74
C ASP A 392 -25.83 -0.28 6.50
N HIS A 393 -24.99 0.72 6.79
CA HIS A 393 -25.41 2.13 6.82
C HIS A 393 -24.59 3.06 5.94
N LEU A 394 -23.48 2.60 5.35
CA LEU A 394 -22.65 3.32 4.37
C LEU A 394 -22.34 4.79 4.75
N PRO A 395 -21.92 5.11 5.99
CA PRO A 395 -21.67 6.49 6.38
C PRO A 395 -20.54 7.10 5.55
N GLY A 396 -20.76 8.30 5.01
CA GLY A 396 -19.76 9.01 4.23
C GLY A 396 -18.61 9.55 5.08
N GLY A 397 -18.90 9.97 6.30
CA GLY A 397 -17.95 10.61 7.19
C GLY A 397 -18.23 10.38 8.67
N LEU A 398 -17.45 11.10 9.50
CA LEU A 398 -17.51 11.00 10.95
C LEU A 398 -18.87 11.43 11.50
N ASP A 399 -19.39 12.56 11.07
CA ASP A 399 -20.67 13.09 11.56
C ASP A 399 -21.85 12.19 11.14
N ASP A 400 -21.84 11.66 9.90
CA ASP A 400 -22.86 10.73 9.43
C ASP A 400 -22.88 9.43 10.26
N ALA A 401 -21.69 8.93 10.62
CA ALA A 401 -21.55 7.74 11.46
C ALA A 401 -22.09 8.00 12.89
N ILE A 402 -21.78 9.16 13.48
CA ILE A 402 -22.29 9.55 14.80
C ILE A 402 -23.82 9.73 14.77
N GLU A 403 -24.37 10.40 13.75
CA GLU A 403 -25.81 10.59 13.57
C GLU A 403 -26.52 9.23 13.48
N THR A 404 -26.00 8.32 12.65
CA THR A 404 -26.56 6.97 12.47
C THR A 404 -26.61 6.18 13.77
N LEU A 405 -25.54 6.23 14.58
CA LEU A 405 -25.48 5.54 15.87
C LEU A 405 -26.36 6.22 16.94
N SER A 406 -26.51 7.53 16.92
CA SER A 406 -27.37 8.27 17.86
C SER A 406 -28.84 7.86 17.75
N CYS A 407 -29.30 7.45 16.57
CA CYS A 407 -30.64 6.91 16.35
C CYS A 407 -30.81 5.47 16.88
N ARG A 408 -29.74 4.82 17.36
CA ARG A 408 -29.70 3.42 17.79
C ARG A 408 -28.84 3.24 19.05
N PRO A 409 -29.20 3.87 20.17
CA PRO A 409 -28.37 3.98 21.37
C PRO A 409 -28.00 2.63 22.02
N ASP A 410 -28.81 1.58 21.78
CA ASP A 410 -28.57 0.25 22.33
C ASP A 410 -27.56 -0.59 21.55
N LYS A 411 -27.14 -0.11 20.39
CA LYS A 411 -26.18 -0.79 19.51
C LYS A 411 -24.86 -0.02 19.47
N ALA A 412 -23.73 -0.76 19.56
CA ALA A 412 -22.38 -0.24 19.35
C ALA A 412 -22.00 0.97 20.23
N ALA A 413 -22.42 1.02 21.49
CA ALA A 413 -22.17 2.15 22.41
C ALA A 413 -20.67 2.49 22.57
N THR A 414 -19.78 1.49 22.46
CA THR A 414 -18.32 1.69 22.52
C THR A 414 -17.83 2.39 21.25
N LEU A 415 -18.31 2.00 20.07
CA LEU A 415 -17.97 2.66 18.81
C LEU A 415 -18.46 4.12 18.82
N ALA A 416 -19.69 4.37 19.25
CA ALA A 416 -20.22 5.73 19.38
C ALA A 416 -19.33 6.61 20.26
N ALA A 417 -18.89 6.10 21.42
CA ALA A 417 -17.99 6.84 22.31
C ALA A 417 -16.63 7.14 21.67
N VAL A 418 -16.07 6.20 20.90
CA VAL A 418 -14.80 6.40 20.18
C VAL A 418 -14.96 7.46 19.08
N LEU A 419 -16.05 7.41 18.30
CA LEU A 419 -16.32 8.40 17.25
C LEU A 419 -16.53 9.81 17.81
N GLU A 420 -17.27 9.92 18.92
CA GLU A 420 -17.45 11.19 19.64
C GLU A 420 -16.13 11.74 20.18
N GLY A 421 -15.30 10.87 20.77
CA GLY A 421 -13.95 11.21 21.21
C GLY A 421 -13.06 11.68 20.06
N THR A 422 -13.17 11.04 18.91
CA THR A 422 -12.45 11.41 17.68
C THR A 422 -12.88 12.81 17.21
N ARG A 423 -14.18 13.08 17.16
CA ARG A 423 -14.70 14.41 16.83
C ARG A 423 -14.20 15.49 17.80
N ALA A 424 -14.25 15.22 19.09
CA ALA A 424 -13.76 16.13 20.12
C ALA A 424 -12.25 16.39 19.97
N PHE A 425 -11.47 15.38 19.62
CA PHE A 425 -10.04 15.50 19.36
C PHE A 425 -9.75 16.39 18.13
N LEU A 426 -10.45 16.17 17.01
CA LEU A 426 -10.31 17.00 15.81
C LEU A 426 -10.64 18.47 16.09
N VAL A 427 -11.67 18.74 16.89
CA VAL A 427 -12.02 20.11 17.32
C VAL A 427 -10.91 20.73 18.17
N ARG A 428 -10.28 19.98 19.08
CA ARG A 428 -9.15 20.50 19.88
C ARG A 428 -7.94 20.78 19.02
N LEU A 429 -7.57 19.90 18.09
CA LEU A 429 -6.49 20.12 17.11
C LEU A 429 -6.73 21.39 16.25
N HIS A 430 -7.98 21.64 15.89
CA HIS A 430 -8.32 22.80 15.06
C HIS A 430 -8.26 24.12 15.83
N LYS A 431 -8.69 24.13 17.11
CA LYS A 431 -8.85 25.33 17.92
C LYS A 431 -7.74 25.57 18.94
N GLY A 432 -7.06 24.50 19.36
CA GLY A 432 -6.01 24.51 20.37
C GLY A 432 -4.61 24.73 19.82
N ASP A 433 -3.61 24.49 20.66
CA ASP A 433 -2.23 24.41 20.20
C ASP A 433 -2.00 23.04 19.55
N PHE A 434 -1.61 23.07 18.26
CA PHE A 434 -1.45 21.86 17.45
C PHE A 434 -0.42 20.90 18.05
N THR A 435 0.71 21.45 18.50
CA THR A 435 1.83 20.67 19.04
C THR A 435 1.45 20.01 20.35
N ASP A 436 0.86 20.77 21.28
CA ASP A 436 0.45 20.26 22.58
C ASP A 436 -0.63 19.20 22.45
N GLU A 437 -1.65 19.43 21.62
CA GLU A 437 -2.74 18.47 21.40
C GLU A 437 -2.25 17.18 20.70
N LEU A 438 -1.35 17.30 19.71
CA LEU A 438 -0.77 16.16 19.02
C LEU A 438 0.14 15.34 19.94
N CYS A 439 1.00 15.99 20.72
CA CYS A 439 1.87 15.33 21.71
C CYS A 439 1.05 14.63 22.80
N ALA A 440 0.00 15.27 23.31
CA ALA A 440 -0.91 14.65 24.28
C ALA A 440 -1.61 13.43 23.70
N PHE A 441 -2.07 13.51 22.46
CA PHE A 441 -2.68 12.39 21.75
C PHE A 441 -1.71 11.23 21.56
N LEU A 442 -0.50 11.47 21.04
CA LEU A 442 0.50 10.43 20.85
C LEU A 442 0.89 9.77 22.18
N SER A 443 1.04 10.57 23.25
CA SER A 443 1.28 10.07 24.60
C SER A 443 0.15 9.15 25.09
N ALA A 444 -1.11 9.48 24.78
CA ALA A 444 -2.26 8.65 25.14
C ALA A 444 -2.33 7.35 24.33
N VAL A 445 -2.02 7.40 23.01
CA VAL A 445 -2.01 6.20 22.14
C VAL A 445 -0.95 5.21 22.57
N PHE A 446 0.22 5.67 22.96
CA PHE A 446 1.36 4.83 23.30
C PHE A 446 1.59 4.68 24.82
N ALA A 447 0.63 5.08 25.66
CA ALA A 447 0.75 5.09 27.13
C ALA A 447 1.12 3.73 27.75
N GLU A 448 0.65 2.63 27.16
CA GLU A 448 0.91 1.28 27.65
C GLU A 448 2.19 0.63 27.06
N LYS A 449 2.84 1.32 26.12
CA LYS A 449 4.00 0.79 25.43
C LYS A 449 5.26 0.95 26.28
N ARG A 450 5.97 -0.16 26.46
CA ARG A 450 7.29 -0.14 27.09
C ARG A 450 8.34 0.11 26.04
N LEU A 451 9.07 1.22 26.17
CA LEU A 451 10.17 1.60 25.30
C LEU A 451 11.49 1.27 25.96
N SER A 452 12.43 0.74 25.21
CA SER A 452 13.83 0.55 25.60
C SER A 452 14.72 1.51 24.82
N GLN A 453 15.76 2.05 25.43
CA GLN A 453 16.68 2.99 24.78
C GLN A 453 17.38 2.40 23.54
N HIS A 454 17.49 1.06 23.49
CA HIS A 454 18.14 0.34 22.40
C HIS A 454 17.15 -0.08 21.28
N ASP A 455 15.86 0.15 21.48
CA ASP A 455 14.86 -0.21 20.48
C ASP A 455 14.81 0.84 19.35
N LEU A 456 14.85 0.37 18.10
CA LEU A 456 14.68 1.19 16.92
C LEU A 456 13.41 2.06 17.00
N GLU A 457 12.34 1.51 17.57
CA GLU A 457 11.08 2.21 17.73
C GLU A 457 11.19 3.42 18.66
N THR A 458 12.03 3.35 19.70
CA THR A 458 12.32 4.51 20.56
C THR A 458 13.02 5.62 19.78
N ALA A 459 13.96 5.26 18.89
CA ALA A 459 14.59 6.24 18.01
C ALA A 459 13.58 6.88 17.02
N VAL A 460 12.64 6.08 16.51
CA VAL A 460 11.55 6.61 15.66
C VAL A 460 10.68 7.61 16.42
N PHE A 461 10.28 7.30 17.67
CA PHE A 461 9.50 8.25 18.49
C PHE A 461 10.27 9.52 18.82
N ALA A 462 11.58 9.41 19.07
CA ALA A 462 12.43 10.55 19.32
C ALA A 462 12.51 11.47 18.08
N GLU A 463 12.65 10.89 16.89
CA GLU A 463 12.68 11.64 15.63
C GLU A 463 11.34 12.31 15.35
N VAL A 464 10.22 11.62 15.57
CA VAL A 464 8.87 12.23 15.42
C VAL A 464 8.67 13.38 16.40
N ALA A 465 9.06 13.21 17.67
CA ALA A 465 8.96 14.28 18.66
C ALA A 465 9.84 15.48 18.28
N ALA A 466 11.07 15.22 17.82
CA ALA A 466 11.97 16.27 17.34
C ALA A 466 11.36 17.02 16.14
N ALA A 467 10.77 16.31 15.18
CA ALA A 467 10.14 16.93 14.01
C ALA A 467 8.91 17.78 14.39
N ILE A 468 8.08 17.34 15.36
CA ILE A 468 6.94 18.12 15.87
C ILE A 468 7.41 19.42 16.51
N HIS A 469 8.44 19.37 17.35
CA HIS A 469 8.97 20.57 18.00
C HIS A 469 9.72 21.50 17.02
N ALA A 470 10.47 20.92 16.07
CA ALA A 470 11.17 21.69 15.04
C ALA A 470 10.20 22.47 14.16
N LEU A 471 9.04 21.87 13.80
CA LEU A 471 8.02 22.53 12.98
C LEU A 471 7.56 23.86 13.56
N GLU A 472 7.25 23.93 14.85
CA GLU A 472 6.81 25.18 15.47
C GLU A 472 7.95 26.23 15.55
N SER A 473 9.18 25.79 15.80
CA SER A 473 10.36 26.66 15.79
C SER A 473 10.60 27.24 14.40
N ASP A 474 10.54 26.41 13.35
CA ASP A 474 10.76 26.85 11.96
C ASP A 474 9.62 27.76 11.47
N LEU A 475 8.37 27.46 11.84
CA LEU A 475 7.23 28.33 11.55
C LEU A 475 7.33 29.67 12.25
N ALA A 476 7.78 29.68 13.51
CA ALA A 476 8.04 30.95 14.25
C ALA A 476 9.17 31.74 13.60
N ALA A 477 10.26 31.10 13.20
CA ALA A 477 11.38 31.71 12.49
C ALA A 477 10.97 32.28 11.12
N ALA A 478 10.04 31.62 10.43
CA ALA A 478 9.52 32.04 9.13
C ALA A 478 8.35 33.07 9.22
N THR A 479 7.94 33.51 10.41
CA THR A 479 6.88 34.53 10.59
C THR A 479 7.51 35.93 10.58
N PRO A 480 7.01 36.95 9.78
CA PRO A 480 5.63 37.11 9.29
C PRO A 480 5.39 36.86 7.80
N PRO A 481 6.24 36.14 7.05
CA PRO A 481 6.06 36.10 5.59
C PRO A 481 4.85 35.32 5.10
N PHE A 482 4.25 34.41 5.89
CA PHE A 482 3.04 33.71 5.45
C PHE A 482 1.84 34.65 5.32
N PRO A 483 1.06 34.59 4.23
CA PRO A 483 -0.16 35.38 4.07
C PRO A 483 -1.20 35.11 5.16
N LYS A 484 -1.25 33.86 5.66
CA LYS A 484 -2.11 33.39 6.74
C LYS A 484 -1.33 32.35 7.56
N LYS A 485 -1.54 32.34 8.90
CA LYS A 485 -0.95 31.30 9.75
C LYS A 485 -1.39 29.91 9.27
N PRO A 486 -0.47 28.95 9.04
CA PRO A 486 -0.82 27.62 8.60
C PRO A 486 -1.85 26.94 9.52
N GLY A 487 -2.88 26.32 8.93
CA GLY A 487 -3.88 25.54 9.63
C GLY A 487 -3.32 24.19 10.13
N ALA A 488 -4.15 23.43 10.81
CA ALA A 488 -3.73 22.12 11.30
C ALA A 488 -3.47 21.12 10.15
N ASP A 489 -4.23 21.18 9.08
CA ASP A 489 -4.05 20.40 7.84
C ASP A 489 -2.70 20.71 7.19
N GLU A 490 -2.36 21.99 7.06
CA GLU A 490 -1.09 22.45 6.50
C GLU A 490 0.10 22.05 7.41
N ARG A 491 -0.09 22.07 8.73
CA ARG A 491 0.93 21.63 9.69
C ARG A 491 1.15 20.13 9.64
N PHE A 492 0.10 19.32 9.49
CA PHE A 492 0.24 17.88 9.23
C PHE A 492 1.03 17.63 7.94
N TYR A 493 0.69 18.35 6.87
CA TYR A 493 1.43 18.25 5.61
C TYR A 493 2.93 18.53 5.80
N LEU A 494 3.29 19.64 6.44
CA LEU A 494 4.69 20.01 6.70
C LEU A 494 5.40 18.98 7.59
N LEU A 495 4.73 18.50 8.64
CA LEU A 495 5.27 17.45 9.51
C LEU A 495 5.56 16.16 8.75
N LEU A 496 4.61 15.70 7.95
CA LEU A 496 4.78 14.48 7.15
C LEU A 496 5.86 14.65 6.07
N SER A 497 6.00 15.85 5.48
CA SER A 497 7.08 16.18 4.55
C SER A 497 8.43 16.12 5.26
N ALA A 498 8.58 16.69 6.45
CA ALA A 498 9.82 16.63 7.24
C ALA A 498 10.18 15.19 7.65
N LEU A 499 9.19 14.37 8.02
CA LEU A 499 9.38 12.96 8.37
C LEU A 499 9.71 12.09 7.15
N GLY A 500 9.40 12.54 5.93
CA GLY A 500 9.70 11.84 4.67
C GLY A 500 11.19 11.55 4.50
N ASP A 501 12.03 12.49 4.90
CA ASP A 501 13.49 12.41 4.80
C ASP A 501 14.14 11.81 6.06
N GLY A 502 13.38 11.67 7.16
CA GLY A 502 13.85 11.14 8.43
C GLY A 502 14.27 9.67 8.34
N ARG A 503 15.45 9.36 8.89
CA ARG A 503 15.96 7.99 8.96
C ARG A 503 16.50 7.69 10.36
N VAL A 504 16.25 6.47 10.82
CA VAL A 504 16.72 5.97 12.10
C VAL A 504 17.54 4.69 11.91
N ASN A 505 18.60 4.56 12.67
CA ASN A 505 19.45 3.39 12.62
C ASN A 505 19.27 2.52 13.86
N SER A 506 19.27 1.20 13.69
CA SER A 506 19.44 0.25 14.79
C SER A 506 20.91 0.23 15.24
N GLU A 507 21.16 -0.20 16.46
CA GLU A 507 22.53 -0.53 16.87
C GLU A 507 23.01 -1.76 16.10
N ARG A 508 24.23 -1.69 15.55
CA ARG A 508 24.86 -2.80 14.86
C ARG A 508 25.30 -3.88 15.86
N GLY A 509 24.77 -5.07 15.73
CA GLY A 509 25.22 -6.24 16.48
C GLY A 509 26.57 -6.78 15.99
N PRO A 510 27.31 -7.53 16.84
CA PRO A 510 28.63 -8.04 16.49
C PRO A 510 28.64 -9.10 15.38
N ARG A 511 27.49 -9.70 15.09
CA ARG A 511 27.30 -10.72 14.05
C ARG A 511 26.31 -10.28 12.95
N ASP A 512 26.01 -9.00 12.88
CA ASP A 512 25.14 -8.49 11.84
C ASP A 512 25.88 -8.42 10.51
N LEU A 513 25.25 -8.94 9.47
CA LEU A 513 25.75 -8.85 8.11
C LEU A 513 25.49 -7.44 7.57
N ASP A 514 26.53 -6.73 7.17
CA ASP A 514 26.42 -5.38 6.65
C ASP A 514 25.75 -5.36 5.27
N LEU A 515 24.69 -4.54 5.14
CA LEU A 515 24.05 -4.18 3.88
C LEU A 515 24.59 -2.81 3.47
N GLN A 516 25.29 -2.72 2.34
CA GLN A 516 26.04 -1.51 2.01
C GLN A 516 25.57 -0.92 0.68
N GLY A 517 25.47 0.40 0.61
CA GLY A 517 25.25 1.11 -0.64
C GLY A 517 26.41 0.96 -1.62
N TRP A 518 26.18 1.31 -2.88
CA TRP A 518 27.15 1.08 -3.96
C TRP A 518 28.53 1.70 -3.71
N LEU A 519 28.58 2.94 -3.24
CA LEU A 519 29.83 3.66 -3.02
C LEU A 519 30.51 3.28 -1.69
N GLU A 520 29.76 2.74 -0.72
CA GLU A 520 30.29 2.20 0.52
C GLU A 520 31.13 0.92 0.28
N LEU A 521 30.81 0.15 -0.76
CA LEU A 521 31.53 -1.06 -1.12
C LEU A 521 33.02 -0.81 -1.44
N ILE A 522 33.40 0.39 -1.83
CA ILE A 522 34.80 0.80 -2.02
C ILE A 522 35.63 0.50 -0.76
N TRP A 523 35.03 0.74 0.42
CA TRP A 523 35.69 0.61 1.71
C TRP A 523 35.47 -0.76 2.41
N GLU A 524 34.85 -1.70 1.71
CA GLU A 524 34.60 -3.02 2.25
C GLU A 524 35.82 -3.90 2.16
N ASP A 525 36.24 -4.51 3.31
CA ASP A 525 37.37 -5.40 3.41
C ASP A 525 36.98 -6.90 3.43
N ALA A 526 35.68 -7.22 3.46
CA ALA A 526 35.23 -8.61 3.40
C ALA A 526 35.78 -9.33 2.16
N PRO A 527 36.27 -10.54 2.32
CA PRO A 527 36.82 -11.30 1.19
C PRO A 527 35.77 -11.70 0.15
N HIS A 528 34.52 -11.83 0.55
CA HIS A 528 33.40 -12.14 -0.35
C HIS A 528 32.42 -10.97 -0.43
N LEU A 529 32.31 -10.37 -1.61
CA LEU A 529 31.29 -9.36 -1.89
C LEU A 529 30.17 -9.97 -2.73
N ILE A 530 28.93 -9.82 -2.28
CA ILE A 530 27.72 -10.20 -2.99
C ILE A 530 26.95 -8.92 -3.28
N VAL A 531 26.92 -8.49 -4.54
CA VAL A 531 26.26 -7.24 -4.94
C VAL A 531 24.94 -7.57 -5.62
N THR A 532 23.84 -7.13 -5.05
CA THR A 532 22.48 -7.33 -5.58
C THR A 532 22.04 -6.11 -6.40
N GLY A 533 20.97 -6.23 -7.18
CA GLY A 533 20.42 -5.07 -7.89
C GLY A 533 21.33 -4.47 -8.94
N MET A 534 22.21 -5.27 -9.55
CA MET A 534 23.07 -4.83 -10.66
C MET A 534 22.27 -4.62 -11.95
N ASN A 535 21.30 -3.70 -11.87
CA ASN A 535 20.37 -3.36 -12.93
C ASN A 535 20.62 -1.94 -13.47
N ASP A 536 20.23 -1.68 -14.72
CA ASP A 536 20.53 -0.45 -15.46
C ASP A 536 19.92 0.83 -14.86
N HIS A 537 18.90 0.72 -13.99
CA HIS A 537 18.33 1.87 -13.28
C HIS A 537 19.13 2.23 -12.00
N ALA A 538 19.84 1.28 -11.41
CA ALA A 538 20.55 1.45 -10.16
C ALA A 538 22.05 1.72 -10.37
N VAL A 539 22.71 0.95 -11.27
CA VAL A 539 24.15 1.10 -11.58
C VAL A 539 24.36 0.86 -13.07
N PRO A 540 24.86 1.86 -13.83
CA PRO A 540 24.97 3.26 -13.43
C PRO A 540 23.60 3.91 -13.35
N GLU A 541 23.39 4.74 -12.31
CA GLU A 541 22.18 5.52 -12.19
C GLU A 541 22.08 6.53 -13.34
N SER A 542 21.02 6.45 -14.13
CA SER A 542 20.75 7.34 -15.25
C SER A 542 19.81 8.47 -14.88
N LEU A 543 20.21 9.69 -15.18
CA LEU A 543 19.37 10.88 -15.02
C LEU A 543 18.51 11.04 -16.28
N VAL A 544 17.26 10.63 -16.21
CA VAL A 544 16.31 10.73 -17.32
C VAL A 544 15.23 11.74 -16.97
N GLY A 545 14.98 12.69 -17.90
CA GLY A 545 13.78 13.53 -17.83
C GLY A 545 13.77 14.60 -16.74
N HIS A 546 14.91 15.06 -16.23
CA HIS A 546 14.93 16.16 -15.24
C HIS A 546 14.42 17.47 -15.85
N ALA A 547 13.38 18.06 -15.25
CA ALA A 547 12.65 19.20 -15.81
C ALA A 547 13.51 20.47 -16.02
N PHE A 548 14.52 20.68 -15.17
CA PHE A 548 15.38 21.87 -15.22
C PHE A 548 16.80 21.59 -15.68
N LEU A 549 17.33 20.41 -15.39
CA LEU A 549 18.72 20.04 -15.64
C LEU A 549 18.82 18.78 -16.51
N PRO A 550 18.43 18.85 -17.80
CA PRO A 550 18.73 17.77 -18.73
C PRO A 550 20.25 17.57 -18.84
N ASP A 551 20.69 16.40 -19.29
CA ASP A 551 22.09 16.01 -19.31
C ASP A 551 23.00 17.02 -20.07
N SER A 552 22.51 17.59 -21.18
CA SER A 552 23.20 18.63 -21.94
C SER A 552 23.46 19.90 -21.10
N ALA A 553 22.50 20.35 -20.33
CA ALA A 553 22.65 21.51 -19.43
C ALA A 553 23.63 21.21 -18.29
N ARG A 554 23.58 20.01 -17.72
CA ARG A 554 24.52 19.55 -16.68
C ARG A 554 25.96 19.60 -17.14
N ARG A 555 26.23 19.11 -18.36
CA ARG A 555 27.56 19.12 -18.96
C ARG A 555 28.11 20.56 -19.15
N LEU A 556 27.30 21.49 -19.63
CA LEU A 556 27.67 22.90 -19.78
C LEU A 556 27.93 23.61 -18.45
N LEU A 557 27.15 23.26 -17.43
CA LEU A 557 27.27 23.84 -16.10
C LEU A 557 28.42 23.22 -15.27
N GLY A 558 28.92 22.05 -15.67
CA GLY A 558 29.88 21.28 -14.88
C GLY A 558 29.25 20.58 -13.68
N VAL A 559 27.92 20.38 -13.72
CA VAL A 559 27.19 19.56 -12.76
C VAL A 559 27.32 18.08 -13.15
N PRO A 560 27.41 17.13 -12.21
CA PRO A 560 27.53 15.71 -12.56
C PRO A 560 26.47 15.25 -13.56
N ASP A 561 26.91 14.78 -14.71
CA ASP A 561 26.14 14.29 -15.85
C ASP A 561 26.13 12.75 -15.92
N ASN A 562 25.48 12.17 -16.92
CA ASN A 562 25.43 10.72 -17.07
C ASN A 562 26.81 10.11 -17.39
N ASP A 563 27.65 10.81 -18.13
CA ASP A 563 28.99 10.33 -18.50
C ASP A 563 29.93 10.27 -17.29
N SER A 564 29.90 11.29 -16.44
CA SER A 564 30.67 11.32 -15.17
C SER A 564 30.18 10.28 -14.17
N ARG A 565 28.88 10.02 -14.10
CA ARG A 565 28.32 8.94 -13.25
C ARG A 565 28.71 7.56 -13.78
N PHE A 566 28.62 7.35 -15.08
CA PHE A 566 29.07 6.11 -15.70
C PHE A 566 30.56 5.85 -15.43
N ALA A 567 31.39 6.85 -15.63
CA ALA A 567 32.84 6.76 -15.37
C ALA A 567 33.16 6.39 -13.92
N ARG A 568 32.45 7.02 -12.96
CA ARG A 568 32.56 6.71 -11.55
C ARG A 568 32.20 5.25 -11.28
N ASP A 569 31.08 4.78 -11.81
CA ASP A 569 30.57 3.44 -11.51
C ASP A 569 31.36 2.35 -12.24
N ALA A 570 31.88 2.64 -13.43
CA ALA A 570 32.85 1.78 -14.12
C ALA A 570 34.17 1.61 -13.34
N PHE A 571 34.69 2.72 -12.78
CA PHE A 571 35.83 2.67 -11.89
C PHE A 571 35.55 1.81 -10.63
N VAL A 572 34.41 2.05 -9.98
CA VAL A 572 34.03 1.30 -8.76
C VAL A 572 33.93 -0.20 -9.07
N LEU A 573 33.22 -0.59 -10.14
CA LEU A 573 33.08 -2.00 -10.50
C LEU A 573 34.45 -2.64 -10.84
N THR A 574 35.31 -1.93 -11.55
CA THR A 574 36.68 -2.39 -11.82
C THR A 574 37.45 -2.61 -10.53
N LEU A 575 37.41 -1.64 -9.61
CA LEU A 575 38.07 -1.73 -8.31
C LEU A 575 37.58 -2.92 -7.49
N LEU A 576 36.26 -3.14 -7.40
CA LEU A 576 35.68 -4.28 -6.69
C LEU A 576 36.11 -5.63 -7.31
N SER A 577 36.15 -5.73 -8.64
CA SER A 577 36.60 -6.91 -9.37
C SER A 577 38.07 -7.18 -9.14
N GLU A 578 38.93 -6.17 -9.33
CA GLU A 578 40.40 -6.33 -9.23
C GLU A 578 40.85 -6.61 -7.79
N SER A 579 40.26 -5.95 -6.79
CA SER A 579 40.62 -6.14 -5.38
C SER A 579 40.25 -7.51 -4.83
N ARG A 580 39.36 -8.27 -5.48
CA ARG A 580 38.98 -9.66 -5.09
C ARG A 580 39.53 -10.72 -6.05
N ARG A 581 40.23 -10.32 -7.12
CA ARG A 581 40.71 -11.25 -8.15
C ARG A 581 41.66 -12.32 -7.63
N ALA A 582 42.55 -11.97 -6.70
CA ALA A 582 43.55 -12.88 -6.21
C ALA A 582 43.09 -13.71 -5.00
N ASN A 583 42.50 -13.10 -3.99
CA ASN A 583 42.25 -13.72 -2.67
C ASN A 583 40.82 -13.50 -2.19
N GLY A 584 39.89 -13.18 -3.04
CA GLY A 584 38.50 -12.92 -2.68
C GLY A 584 37.52 -13.52 -3.68
N ARG A 585 36.26 -13.15 -3.49
CA ARG A 585 35.13 -13.53 -4.35
C ARG A 585 34.23 -12.36 -4.57
N LEU A 586 33.74 -12.20 -5.81
CA LEU A 586 32.71 -11.22 -6.18
C LEU A 586 31.57 -11.95 -6.89
N ASP A 587 30.35 -11.79 -6.38
CA ASP A 587 29.13 -12.27 -7.01
C ASP A 587 28.22 -11.07 -7.31
N LEU A 588 27.75 -10.95 -8.53
CA LEU A 588 26.91 -9.86 -9.03
C LEU A 588 25.54 -10.42 -9.41
N LEU A 589 24.50 -9.98 -8.69
CA LEU A 589 23.13 -10.42 -8.90
C LEU A 589 22.30 -9.31 -9.54
N PHE A 590 21.47 -9.65 -10.50
CA PHE A 590 20.55 -8.71 -11.15
C PHE A 590 19.19 -9.35 -11.40
N GLY A 591 18.12 -8.52 -11.23
CA GLY A 591 16.74 -8.95 -11.38
C GLY A 591 16.26 -8.83 -12.84
N ARG A 592 15.36 -9.73 -13.25
CA ARG A 592 14.60 -9.59 -14.51
C ARG A 592 13.32 -8.80 -14.33
N PHE A 593 12.76 -8.82 -13.11
CA PHE A 593 11.55 -8.10 -12.73
C PHE A 593 11.75 -7.37 -11.40
N SER A 594 11.13 -6.20 -11.28
CA SER A 594 11.03 -5.43 -10.04
C SER A 594 10.08 -6.10 -9.03
N ALA A 595 9.94 -5.52 -7.84
CA ALA A 595 8.95 -5.96 -6.86
C ALA A 595 7.50 -5.78 -7.35
N THR A 596 7.26 -4.84 -8.26
CA THR A 596 5.96 -4.55 -8.88
C THR A 596 5.71 -5.37 -10.15
N GLY A 597 6.70 -6.15 -10.60
CA GLY A 597 6.59 -6.98 -11.81
C GLY A 597 7.04 -6.28 -13.11
N ASP A 598 7.60 -5.08 -13.01
CA ASP A 598 8.13 -4.37 -14.18
C ASP A 598 9.42 -5.02 -14.69
N PRO A 599 9.62 -5.15 -16.02
CA PRO A 599 10.80 -5.77 -16.57
C PRO A 599 12.05 -4.89 -16.35
N LEU A 600 13.11 -5.50 -15.84
CA LEU A 600 14.40 -4.88 -15.59
C LEU A 600 15.45 -5.36 -16.61
N ARG A 601 16.46 -4.51 -16.85
CA ARG A 601 17.63 -4.82 -17.67
C ARG A 601 18.87 -4.98 -16.77
N PRO A 602 19.80 -5.89 -17.12
CA PRO A 602 21.11 -5.92 -16.46
C PRO A 602 21.83 -4.58 -16.63
N SER A 603 22.69 -4.25 -15.68
CA SER A 603 23.54 -3.06 -15.75
C SER A 603 24.32 -2.97 -17.07
N ARG A 604 24.38 -1.78 -17.67
CA ARG A 604 25.19 -1.52 -18.87
C ARG A 604 26.68 -1.79 -18.63
N LEU A 605 27.16 -1.65 -17.41
CA LEU A 605 28.55 -1.95 -17.05
C LEU A 605 28.90 -3.43 -17.25
N LEU A 606 27.93 -4.33 -17.15
CA LEU A 606 28.13 -5.76 -17.37
C LEU A 606 28.33 -6.13 -18.85
N PHE A 607 28.12 -5.20 -19.77
CA PHE A 607 28.39 -5.38 -21.21
C PHE A 607 29.76 -4.80 -21.66
N GLN A 608 30.50 -4.20 -20.77
CA GLN A 608 31.81 -3.65 -21.02
C GLN A 608 32.88 -4.77 -21.07
N CYS A 609 32.77 -5.67 -22.02
CA CYS A 609 33.70 -6.77 -22.26
C CYS A 609 34.30 -6.66 -23.66
N GLN A 610 35.25 -7.51 -24.01
CA GLN A 610 35.83 -7.55 -25.35
C GLN A 610 34.76 -7.84 -26.42
N ASP A 611 34.84 -7.19 -27.57
CA ASP A 611 33.91 -7.38 -28.68
C ASP A 611 33.74 -8.84 -29.08
N SER A 612 34.83 -9.63 -29.04
CA SER A 612 34.83 -11.06 -29.34
C SER A 612 34.01 -11.89 -28.35
N GLU A 613 33.82 -11.42 -27.12
CA GLU A 613 33.08 -12.09 -26.05
C GLU A 613 31.64 -11.58 -25.89
N LEU A 614 31.32 -10.42 -26.46
CA LEU A 614 30.06 -9.72 -26.25
C LEU A 614 28.82 -10.60 -26.51
N ALA A 615 28.82 -11.38 -27.59
CA ALA A 615 27.70 -12.26 -27.93
C ALA A 615 27.48 -13.35 -26.85
N SER A 616 28.58 -14.02 -26.45
CA SER A 616 28.50 -15.07 -25.42
C SER A 616 28.16 -14.50 -24.03
N HIS A 617 28.66 -13.30 -23.75
CA HIS A 617 28.36 -12.58 -22.52
C HIS A 617 26.89 -12.16 -22.43
N THR A 618 26.36 -11.59 -23.51
CA THR A 618 24.95 -11.23 -23.63
C THR A 618 24.04 -12.44 -23.41
N LEU A 619 24.36 -13.58 -24.01
CA LEU A 619 23.57 -14.81 -23.81
C LEU A 619 23.56 -15.26 -22.33
N ARG A 620 24.64 -15.05 -21.60
CA ARG A 620 24.68 -15.35 -20.13
C ARG A 620 23.80 -14.39 -19.34
N LEU A 621 23.88 -13.10 -19.60
CA LEU A 621 23.11 -12.07 -18.90
C LEU A 621 21.59 -12.25 -19.07
N PHE A 622 21.15 -12.74 -20.24
CA PHE A 622 19.73 -12.97 -20.52
C PHE A 622 19.31 -14.45 -20.41
N ARG A 623 20.22 -15.35 -19.98
CA ARG A 623 19.88 -16.74 -19.73
C ARG A 623 18.77 -16.80 -18.69
N GLU A 624 17.79 -17.70 -18.90
CA GLU A 624 16.82 -17.99 -17.87
C GLU A 624 17.57 -18.52 -16.63
N SER A 625 17.27 -17.93 -15.49
CA SER A 625 17.74 -18.47 -14.22
C SER A 625 17.26 -19.91 -14.15
N GLU A 626 18.18 -20.88 -14.18
CA GLU A 626 17.83 -22.19 -13.72
C GLU A 626 17.39 -21.98 -12.28
N THR A 627 16.10 -22.07 -12.04
CA THR A 627 15.52 -22.08 -10.71
C THR A 627 16.00 -23.36 -10.02
N GLY A 628 17.26 -23.32 -9.63
CA GLY A 628 17.87 -24.32 -8.77
C GLY A 628 17.28 -24.13 -7.39
N HIS A 629 16.32 -24.84 -7.07
CA HIS A 629 15.45 -24.88 -5.92
C HIS A 629 14.14 -24.12 -6.17
N VAL A 630 13.23 -24.80 -6.85
CA VAL A 630 11.83 -24.66 -6.45
C VAL A 630 11.85 -25.01 -4.96
N PRO A 631 11.62 -24.06 -4.02
CA PRO A 631 11.42 -24.44 -2.63
C PRO A 631 10.38 -25.56 -2.68
N PRO A 632 10.57 -26.65 -1.96
CA PRO A 632 9.58 -27.74 -1.97
C PRO A 632 8.25 -27.04 -1.81
N ALA A 633 7.34 -27.25 -2.77
CA ALA A 633 6.03 -26.67 -2.70
C ALA A 633 5.60 -26.94 -1.26
N ARG A 634 5.53 -25.93 -0.43
CA ARG A 634 4.96 -26.08 0.89
C ARG A 634 3.57 -26.55 0.56
N THR A 635 3.36 -27.84 0.61
CA THR A 635 2.03 -28.40 0.66
C THR A 635 1.44 -27.75 1.88
N LEU A 636 0.65 -26.67 1.64
CA LEU A 636 -0.20 -26.14 2.66
C LEU A 636 -1.15 -27.29 2.98
N ALA A 637 -0.76 -28.12 3.96
CA ALA A 637 -1.58 -29.21 4.47
C ALA A 637 -2.74 -28.67 5.32
N TRP A 638 -3.12 -27.40 5.09
CA TRP A 638 -4.27 -26.83 5.75
C TRP A 638 -5.54 -27.28 5.01
N GLN A 639 -6.40 -27.96 5.73
CA GLN A 639 -7.73 -28.30 5.28
C GLN A 639 -8.74 -27.89 6.35
N LEU A 640 -9.86 -27.35 5.91
CA LEU A 640 -11.01 -27.12 6.77
C LEU A 640 -11.52 -28.47 7.26
N LYS A 641 -11.61 -28.64 8.59
CA LYS A 641 -12.11 -29.88 9.22
C LYS A 641 -13.48 -29.60 9.86
N PRO A 642 -14.55 -29.70 9.07
CA PRO A 642 -15.90 -29.48 9.58
C PRO A 642 -16.25 -30.52 10.66
N LYS A 643 -16.99 -30.07 11.67
CA LYS A 643 -17.49 -30.95 12.74
C LYS A 643 -18.96 -31.29 12.51
N PRO A 644 -19.41 -32.47 12.92
CA PRO A 644 -20.84 -32.80 12.90
C PRO A 644 -21.63 -31.74 13.68
N LEU A 645 -22.81 -31.38 13.19
CA LEU A 645 -23.72 -30.53 13.92
C LEU A 645 -24.27 -31.28 15.15
N PRO A 646 -24.49 -30.59 16.30
CA PRO A 646 -25.16 -31.19 17.45
C PRO A 646 -26.54 -31.72 17.06
N ALA A 647 -26.96 -32.85 17.63
CA ALA A 647 -28.23 -33.49 17.30
C ALA A 647 -29.47 -32.60 17.56
N ASP A 648 -29.37 -31.65 18.48
CA ASP A 648 -30.38 -30.65 18.79
C ASP A 648 -30.27 -29.36 17.95
N HIS A 649 -29.40 -29.35 16.96
CA HIS A 649 -29.21 -28.16 16.12
C HIS A 649 -30.49 -27.82 15.37
N LYS A 650 -30.78 -26.51 15.26
CA LYS A 650 -31.99 -25.96 14.64
C LYS A 650 -32.28 -26.47 13.22
N VAL A 651 -31.27 -26.76 12.40
CA VAL A 651 -31.47 -27.26 11.04
C VAL A 651 -32.14 -28.63 10.97
N PHE A 652 -32.13 -29.42 12.06
CA PHE A 652 -32.81 -30.72 12.16
C PHE A 652 -34.27 -30.61 12.67
N THR A 653 -34.66 -29.42 13.15
CA THR A 653 -35.97 -29.19 13.75
C THR A 653 -36.88 -28.32 12.89
N HIS A 654 -36.34 -27.45 12.09
CA HIS A 654 -37.08 -26.60 11.14
C HIS A 654 -36.21 -26.17 9.98
N LEU A 655 -36.81 -25.93 8.82
CA LEU A 655 -36.12 -25.51 7.61
C LEU A 655 -36.82 -24.30 6.98
N SER A 656 -36.06 -23.29 6.53
CA SER A 656 -36.65 -22.19 5.78
C SER A 656 -36.83 -22.55 4.30
N VAL A 657 -37.78 -21.91 3.63
CA VAL A 657 -38.00 -22.06 2.18
C VAL A 657 -36.71 -21.77 1.38
N THR A 658 -35.96 -20.77 1.79
CA THR A 658 -34.63 -20.44 1.18
C THR A 658 -33.57 -21.50 1.49
N GLY A 659 -33.70 -22.22 2.60
CA GLY A 659 -32.81 -23.33 2.97
C GLY A 659 -32.82 -24.46 1.94
N PHE A 660 -33.98 -24.77 1.38
CA PHE A 660 -34.10 -25.79 0.30
C PHE A 660 -33.25 -25.41 -0.91
N LYS A 661 -33.35 -24.16 -1.36
CA LYS A 661 -32.53 -23.65 -2.46
C LYS A 661 -31.04 -23.78 -2.17
N THR A 662 -30.61 -23.39 -0.97
CA THR A 662 -29.18 -23.44 -0.58
C THR A 662 -28.69 -24.89 -0.57
N TYR A 663 -29.48 -25.85 -0.05
CA TYR A 663 -29.14 -27.27 -0.02
C TYR A 663 -29.09 -27.88 -1.42
N LEU A 664 -30.09 -27.60 -2.28
CA LEU A 664 -30.13 -28.05 -3.66
C LEU A 664 -29.01 -27.52 -4.53
N THR A 665 -28.55 -26.30 -4.19
CA THR A 665 -27.37 -25.70 -4.86
C THR A 665 -26.09 -26.39 -4.42
N CYS A 666 -25.89 -26.58 -3.11
CA CYS A 666 -24.71 -27.24 -2.55
C CYS A 666 -24.93 -27.64 -1.09
N PRO A 667 -24.96 -28.93 -0.75
CA PRO A 667 -25.13 -29.41 0.63
C PRO A 667 -24.08 -28.86 1.59
N PHE A 668 -22.82 -28.75 1.16
CA PHE A 668 -21.74 -28.24 2.01
C PHE A 668 -21.89 -26.75 2.29
N ARG A 669 -22.28 -25.93 1.31
CA ARG A 669 -22.55 -24.49 1.54
C ARG A 669 -23.79 -24.26 2.41
N PHE A 670 -24.77 -25.18 2.35
CA PHE A 670 -25.85 -25.16 3.31
C PHE A 670 -25.35 -25.43 4.76
N TYR A 671 -24.44 -26.38 4.94
CA TYR A 671 -23.81 -26.61 6.24
C TYR A 671 -23.06 -25.36 6.73
N LEU A 672 -22.27 -24.70 5.90
CA LEU A 672 -21.55 -23.48 6.27
C LEU A 672 -22.52 -22.35 6.66
N LYS A 673 -23.53 -22.10 5.83
CA LYS A 673 -24.46 -20.99 6.01
C LYS A 673 -25.49 -21.22 7.10
N HIS A 674 -26.21 -22.34 7.04
CA HIS A 674 -27.33 -22.61 7.95
C HIS A 674 -26.91 -23.44 9.18
N GLY A 675 -25.90 -24.30 9.01
CA GLY A 675 -25.33 -25.09 10.11
C GLY A 675 -24.40 -24.29 10.98
N LEU A 676 -23.42 -23.62 10.41
CA LEU A 676 -22.44 -22.84 11.17
C LEU A 676 -22.81 -21.35 11.31
N GLY A 677 -23.80 -20.85 10.58
CA GLY A 677 -24.18 -19.43 10.60
C GLY A 677 -23.12 -18.52 9.97
N MET A 678 -22.32 -19.03 9.03
CA MET A 678 -21.29 -18.26 8.35
C MET A 678 -21.89 -17.35 7.28
N GLU A 679 -21.42 -16.11 7.25
CA GLU A 679 -21.78 -15.11 6.25
C GLU A 679 -20.54 -14.36 5.77
N SER A 680 -20.56 -13.95 4.52
CA SER A 680 -19.52 -13.05 3.99
C SER A 680 -19.73 -11.64 4.51
N VAL A 681 -18.65 -11.01 4.99
CA VAL A 681 -18.67 -9.60 5.43
C VAL A 681 -18.07 -8.75 4.31
N GLU A 682 -18.90 -8.00 3.62
CA GLU A 682 -18.48 -6.98 2.64
C GLU A 682 -18.28 -5.64 3.33
N SER A 683 -17.05 -5.36 3.73
CA SER A 683 -16.70 -4.11 4.44
C SER A 683 -16.33 -2.94 3.50
N GLY A 684 -16.19 -3.17 2.20
CA GLY A 684 -15.83 -2.16 1.20
C GLY A 684 -17.00 -1.65 0.33
N LYS A 685 -18.24 -1.83 0.81
CA LYS A 685 -19.46 -1.52 0.09
C LYS A 685 -19.64 0.01 -0.04
N GLY A 686 -19.78 0.51 -1.24
CA GLY A 686 -20.01 1.95 -1.51
C GLY A 686 -21.43 2.27 -2.03
N GLU A 687 -22.24 1.21 -2.27
CA GLU A 687 -23.59 1.28 -2.82
C GLU A 687 -24.44 0.09 -2.35
N LEU A 688 -25.73 0.10 -2.59
CA LEU A 688 -26.59 -1.04 -2.29
C LEU A 688 -26.22 -2.23 -3.17
N ASP A 689 -26.10 -3.40 -2.58
CA ASP A 689 -26.09 -4.66 -3.32
C ASP A 689 -27.51 -5.04 -3.79
N ALA A 690 -27.61 -6.15 -4.52
CA ALA A 690 -28.91 -6.63 -5.02
C ALA A 690 -29.90 -6.97 -3.91
N ARG A 691 -29.42 -7.47 -2.75
CA ARG A 691 -30.23 -7.80 -1.58
C ARG A 691 -30.78 -6.54 -0.92
N ASP A 692 -29.92 -5.54 -0.67
CA ASP A 692 -30.32 -4.29 -0.03
C ASP A 692 -31.29 -3.50 -0.92
N PHE A 693 -31.03 -3.47 -2.23
CA PHE A 693 -31.95 -2.86 -3.19
C PHE A 693 -33.32 -3.57 -3.19
N GLY A 694 -33.31 -4.92 -3.11
CA GLY A 694 -34.52 -5.72 -2.93
C GLY A 694 -35.27 -5.36 -1.64
N ASN A 695 -34.56 -5.27 -0.51
CA ASN A 695 -35.16 -4.91 0.77
C ASN A 695 -35.86 -3.55 0.75
N ALA A 696 -35.27 -2.54 0.05
CA ALA A 696 -35.90 -1.23 -0.11
C ALA A 696 -37.23 -1.33 -0.89
N ILE A 697 -37.25 -2.12 -1.95
CA ILE A 697 -38.44 -2.33 -2.77
C ILE A 697 -39.53 -3.10 -1.97
N HIS A 698 -39.14 -4.18 -1.26
CA HIS A 698 -40.07 -4.95 -0.43
C HIS A 698 -40.70 -4.12 0.68
N ALA A 699 -39.89 -3.25 1.35
CA ALA A 699 -40.40 -2.35 2.38
C ALA A 699 -41.50 -1.40 1.84
N ALA A 700 -41.34 -0.85 0.63
CA ALA A 700 -42.32 0.01 0.02
C ALA A 700 -43.58 -0.77 -0.38
N LEU A 701 -43.45 -1.99 -0.90
CA LEU A 701 -44.57 -2.85 -1.26
C LEU A 701 -45.35 -3.37 -0.04
N GLU A 702 -44.65 -3.67 1.05
CA GLU A 702 -45.22 -4.03 2.36
C GLU A 702 -46.04 -2.87 2.92
N ALA A 703 -45.48 -1.66 2.97
CA ALA A 703 -46.16 -0.48 3.49
C ALA A 703 -47.43 -0.17 2.70
N TYR A 704 -47.40 -0.28 1.37
CA TYR A 704 -48.57 -0.13 0.51
C TYR A 704 -49.62 -1.20 0.82
N GLY A 705 -49.27 -2.44 0.94
CA GLY A 705 -50.20 -3.53 1.20
C GLY A 705 -50.84 -3.51 2.59
N LEU A 706 -50.18 -2.88 3.57
CA LEU A 706 -50.71 -2.67 4.92
C LEU A 706 -51.62 -1.46 5.04
N ASP A 707 -51.55 -0.51 4.13
CA ASP A 707 -52.44 0.70 4.12
C ASP A 707 -53.82 0.32 3.58
N GLU A 708 -54.86 0.41 4.43
CA GLU A 708 -56.21 -0.04 4.08
C GLU A 708 -56.87 0.72 2.95
N ASP A 709 -56.55 1.99 2.78
CA ASP A 709 -57.09 2.87 1.75
C ASP A 709 -56.33 2.71 0.42
N LEU A 710 -54.98 2.73 0.48
CA LEU A 710 -54.12 2.63 -0.69
C LEU A 710 -54.18 1.26 -1.36
N ARG A 711 -54.25 0.18 -0.62
CA ARG A 711 -54.33 -1.19 -1.16
C ARG A 711 -55.57 -1.48 -1.96
N ARG A 712 -56.61 -0.61 -1.89
CA ARG A 712 -57.84 -0.68 -2.65
C ARG A 712 -57.90 0.37 -3.75
N SER A 713 -56.93 1.29 -3.80
CA SER A 713 -56.91 2.40 -4.75
C SER A 713 -56.69 1.91 -6.19
N THR A 714 -57.47 2.48 -7.12
CA THR A 714 -57.29 2.33 -8.57
C THR A 714 -56.59 3.55 -9.20
N ASP A 715 -56.14 4.51 -8.36
CA ASP A 715 -55.38 5.69 -8.80
C ASP A 715 -53.88 5.39 -8.81
N ALA A 716 -53.34 5.11 -10.01
CA ALA A 716 -51.92 4.83 -10.22
C ALA A 716 -51.01 5.97 -9.72
N THR A 717 -51.51 7.24 -9.78
CA THR A 717 -50.71 8.39 -9.34
C THR A 717 -50.61 8.44 -7.82
N ALA A 718 -51.71 8.16 -7.12
CA ALA A 718 -51.70 8.08 -5.66
C ALA A 718 -50.82 6.94 -5.15
N ILE A 719 -50.89 5.76 -5.80
CA ILE A 719 -50.04 4.61 -5.47
C ILE A 719 -48.56 4.93 -5.69
N ALA A 720 -48.22 5.55 -6.85
CA ALA A 720 -46.83 5.91 -7.14
C ALA A 720 -46.25 6.92 -6.14
N ALA A 721 -47.04 7.91 -5.72
CA ALA A 721 -46.64 8.90 -4.73
C ALA A 721 -46.37 8.24 -3.34
N ALA A 722 -47.20 7.26 -2.96
CA ALA A 722 -46.98 6.49 -1.70
C ALA A 722 -45.69 5.68 -1.76
N PHE A 723 -45.39 5.00 -2.88
CA PHE A 723 -44.14 4.28 -3.07
C PHE A 723 -42.95 5.22 -3.00
N GLU A 724 -43.00 6.38 -3.65
CA GLU A 724 -41.93 7.37 -3.59
C GLU A 724 -41.67 7.82 -2.16
N GLN A 725 -42.70 8.14 -1.42
CA GLN A 725 -42.58 8.56 -0.03
C GLN A 725 -41.96 7.46 0.87
N GLU A 726 -42.35 6.21 0.67
CA GLU A 726 -41.83 5.11 1.48
C GLU A 726 -40.35 4.79 1.14
N ILE A 727 -39.96 4.85 -0.15
CA ILE A 727 -38.56 4.72 -0.55
C ILE A 727 -37.72 5.82 0.09
N ASP A 728 -38.20 7.07 0.08
CA ASP A 728 -37.46 8.17 0.73
C ASP A 728 -37.32 7.99 2.21
N ARG A 729 -38.39 7.51 2.86
CA ARG A 729 -38.36 7.23 4.29
C ARG A 729 -37.40 6.08 4.61
N TRP A 730 -37.39 5.02 3.79
CA TRP A 730 -36.48 3.89 3.95
C TRP A 730 -35.03 4.30 3.81
N PHE A 731 -34.68 5.04 2.71
CA PHE A 731 -33.33 5.54 2.52
C PHE A 731 -32.87 6.48 3.63
N SER A 732 -33.75 7.38 4.08
CA SER A 732 -33.42 8.30 5.20
C SER A 732 -33.19 7.56 6.51
N ARG A 733 -33.98 6.52 6.81
CA ARG A 733 -33.81 5.69 8.03
C ARG A 733 -32.52 4.85 7.97
N GLN A 734 -32.15 4.37 6.78
CA GLN A 734 -31.03 3.45 6.63
C GLN A 734 -29.68 4.16 6.48
N PHE A 735 -29.65 5.29 5.76
CA PHE A 735 -28.41 5.97 5.37
C PHE A 735 -28.33 7.44 5.83
N GLY A 736 -29.31 7.91 6.61
CA GLY A 736 -29.36 9.31 7.05
C GLY A 736 -29.82 10.28 5.96
N THR A 737 -29.56 11.56 6.20
CA THR A 737 -30.06 12.65 5.34
C THR A 737 -29.09 13.02 4.22
N ARG A 738 -27.82 12.64 4.32
CA ARG A 738 -26.75 12.94 3.35
C ARG A 738 -26.39 11.70 2.55
N LEU A 739 -27.13 11.46 1.47
CA LEU A 739 -26.86 10.32 0.61
C LEU A 739 -25.69 10.58 -0.33
N SER A 740 -24.84 9.56 -0.52
CA SER A 740 -23.81 9.56 -1.56
C SER A 740 -24.43 9.54 -2.97
N THR A 741 -23.68 9.96 -3.98
CA THR A 741 -24.14 9.94 -5.37
C THR A 741 -24.64 8.57 -5.84
N PRO A 742 -23.96 7.44 -5.56
CA PRO A 742 -24.48 6.11 -5.88
C PRO A 742 -25.84 5.82 -5.23
N LEU A 743 -26.00 6.14 -3.93
CA LEU A 743 -27.27 5.96 -3.22
C LEU A 743 -28.40 6.83 -3.81
N LEU A 744 -28.11 8.06 -4.22
CA LEU A 744 -29.09 8.92 -4.89
C LEU A 744 -29.57 8.29 -6.21
N ILE A 745 -28.64 7.74 -7.01
CA ILE A 745 -28.96 7.06 -8.28
C ILE A 745 -29.82 5.82 -8.00
N GLN A 746 -29.47 5.02 -6.99
CA GLN A 746 -30.18 3.79 -6.65
C GLN A 746 -31.58 4.10 -6.08
N ARG A 747 -31.71 5.15 -5.27
CA ARG A 747 -33.01 5.63 -4.77
C ARG A 747 -33.93 6.01 -5.93
N GLU A 748 -33.42 6.77 -6.88
CA GLU A 748 -34.18 7.17 -8.05
C GLU A 748 -34.54 5.97 -8.95
N ALA A 749 -33.63 4.99 -9.07
CA ALA A 749 -33.93 3.76 -9.79
C ALA A 749 -35.05 2.95 -9.13
N ALA A 750 -35.09 2.89 -7.79
CA ALA A 750 -36.15 2.24 -7.03
C ALA A 750 -37.50 2.94 -7.26
N ARG A 751 -37.55 4.28 -7.17
CA ARG A 751 -38.75 5.09 -7.43
C ARG A 751 -39.32 4.84 -8.83
N ARG A 752 -38.46 4.83 -9.86
CA ARG A 752 -38.87 4.58 -11.25
C ARG A 752 -39.43 3.19 -11.47
N ARG A 753 -38.87 2.17 -10.82
CA ARG A 753 -39.39 0.78 -10.93
C ARG A 753 -40.77 0.68 -10.28
N LEU A 754 -40.95 1.23 -9.08
CA LEU A 754 -42.19 1.24 -8.36
C LEU A 754 -43.26 2.13 -9.02
N ALA A 755 -42.89 3.26 -9.64
CA ALA A 755 -43.83 4.06 -10.41
C ALA A 755 -44.42 3.30 -11.62
N ARG A 756 -43.59 2.46 -12.28
CA ARG A 756 -44.12 1.58 -13.35
C ARG A 756 -45.03 0.49 -12.78
N TRP A 757 -44.69 -0.07 -11.65
CA TRP A 757 -45.50 -1.07 -10.96
C TRP A 757 -46.84 -0.49 -10.49
N ALA A 758 -46.88 0.76 -10.06
CA ALA A 758 -48.10 1.43 -9.61
C ALA A 758 -49.22 1.43 -10.65
N ALA A 759 -48.89 1.54 -11.94
CA ALA A 759 -49.88 1.47 -13.03
C ALA A 759 -50.50 0.06 -13.14
N ILE A 760 -49.63 -0.97 -13.01
CA ILE A 760 -50.11 -2.37 -13.04
C ILE A 760 -50.93 -2.67 -11.78
N GLU A 761 -50.50 -2.19 -10.64
CA GLU A 761 -51.20 -2.36 -9.37
C GLU A 761 -52.61 -1.76 -9.41
N ALA A 762 -52.77 -0.55 -9.95
CA ALA A 762 -54.04 0.08 -10.14
C ALA A 762 -54.97 -0.73 -11.07
N GLU A 763 -54.42 -1.23 -12.20
CA GLU A 763 -55.14 -2.12 -13.13
C GLU A 763 -55.59 -3.42 -12.44
N GLN A 764 -54.79 -4.03 -11.59
CA GLN A 764 -55.16 -5.24 -10.84
C GLN A 764 -56.32 -4.95 -9.89
N ARG A 765 -56.34 -3.76 -9.25
CA ARG A 765 -57.48 -3.35 -8.38
C ARG A 765 -58.73 -3.13 -9.19
N GLU A 766 -58.62 -2.55 -10.37
CA GLU A 766 -59.78 -2.39 -11.30
C GLU A 766 -60.33 -3.73 -11.76
N LEU A 767 -59.48 -4.75 -11.97
CA LEU A 767 -59.85 -6.13 -12.33
C LEU A 767 -60.52 -6.88 -11.18
N GLY A 768 -60.53 -6.34 -9.94
CA GLY A 768 -61.21 -6.96 -8.79
C GLY A 768 -60.31 -7.81 -7.90
N TRP A 769 -59.00 -7.80 -8.08
CA TRP A 769 -58.06 -8.46 -7.19
C TRP A 769 -57.92 -7.67 -5.88
N GLU A 770 -58.08 -8.31 -4.75
CA GLU A 770 -57.93 -7.73 -3.42
C GLU A 770 -56.71 -8.32 -2.70
N ILE A 771 -55.87 -7.48 -2.04
CA ILE A 771 -54.76 -7.92 -1.21
C ILE A 771 -55.32 -8.55 0.07
N LEU A 772 -55.12 -9.84 0.24
CA LEU A 772 -55.55 -10.60 1.42
C LEU A 772 -54.52 -10.52 2.52
N ALA A 773 -53.22 -10.69 2.21
CA ALA A 773 -52.14 -10.58 3.12
C ALA A 773 -50.83 -10.17 2.44
N VAL A 774 -49.98 -9.45 3.19
CA VAL A 774 -48.62 -9.11 2.83
C VAL A 774 -47.64 -9.63 3.86
N GLU A 775 -46.41 -10.02 3.47
CA GLU A 775 -45.35 -10.51 4.35
C GLU A 775 -45.85 -11.61 5.33
N ALA A 776 -46.69 -12.51 4.82
CA ALA A 776 -47.37 -13.52 5.65
C ALA A 776 -46.37 -14.60 6.13
N MET A 777 -46.31 -14.77 7.46
CA MET A 777 -45.35 -15.68 8.08
C MET A 777 -45.85 -17.14 8.03
N LEU A 778 -45.19 -17.98 7.24
CA LEU A 778 -45.40 -19.40 7.11
C LEU A 778 -44.64 -20.18 8.22
N GLY A 779 -45.23 -21.26 8.73
CA GLY A 779 -44.60 -22.13 9.75
C GLY A 779 -44.65 -21.58 11.19
N LYS A 780 -45.48 -20.58 11.44
CA LYS A 780 -45.82 -20.05 12.78
C LYS A 780 -47.17 -20.59 13.28
N GLU A 781 -47.51 -20.28 14.52
CA GLU A 781 -48.76 -20.77 15.13
C GLU A 781 -50.02 -20.42 14.31
N ASP A 782 -50.06 -19.22 13.74
CA ASP A 782 -51.18 -18.73 12.94
C ASP A 782 -51.26 -19.37 11.54
N TRP A 783 -50.16 -19.93 11.04
CA TRP A 783 -50.07 -20.62 9.77
C TRP A 783 -49.06 -21.77 9.80
N PRO A 784 -49.40 -22.88 10.46
CA PRO A 784 -48.51 -24.06 10.51
C PRO A 784 -48.39 -24.70 9.13
N PHE A 785 -47.17 -24.98 8.73
CA PHE A 785 -46.83 -25.69 7.51
C PHE A 785 -45.68 -26.64 7.77
N SER A 786 -45.83 -27.90 7.36
CA SER A 786 -44.79 -28.89 7.55
C SER A 786 -44.71 -29.86 6.36
N ILE A 787 -43.55 -30.39 6.10
CA ILE A 787 -43.27 -31.42 5.10
C ILE A 787 -42.51 -32.54 5.79
N ASP A 788 -42.93 -33.79 5.62
CA ASP A 788 -42.36 -34.96 6.31
C ASP A 788 -42.16 -34.73 7.83
N GLY A 789 -43.16 -34.07 8.45
CA GLY A 789 -43.12 -33.74 9.89
C GLY A 789 -42.09 -32.70 10.33
N MET A 790 -41.40 -32.05 9.37
CA MET A 790 -40.50 -30.91 9.67
C MET A 790 -41.25 -29.59 9.40
N PRO A 791 -41.32 -28.70 10.38
CA PRO A 791 -41.83 -27.34 10.16
C PRO A 791 -41.04 -26.61 9.09
N VAL A 792 -41.73 -26.06 8.12
CA VAL A 792 -41.14 -25.23 7.05
C VAL A 792 -41.54 -23.80 7.30
N THR A 793 -40.53 -22.95 7.46
CA THR A 793 -40.71 -21.51 7.71
C THR A 793 -40.45 -20.68 6.46
N GLY A 794 -41.24 -19.64 6.29
CA GLY A 794 -41.07 -18.73 5.16
C GLY A 794 -41.84 -17.45 5.35
N ARG A 795 -41.65 -16.51 4.45
CA ARG A 795 -42.36 -15.26 4.40
C ARG A 795 -42.90 -15.09 2.98
N ILE A 796 -44.23 -15.06 2.86
CA ILE A 796 -44.91 -14.89 1.58
C ILE A 796 -45.11 -13.41 1.36
N ASP A 797 -44.54 -12.85 0.31
CA ASP A 797 -44.55 -11.41 0.06
C ASP A 797 -45.96 -10.89 -0.13
N ARG A 798 -46.80 -11.59 -0.95
CA ARG A 798 -48.17 -11.17 -1.24
C ARG A 798 -49.08 -12.33 -1.55
N ILE A 799 -50.30 -12.26 -0.96
CA ILE A 799 -51.43 -13.15 -1.24
C ILE A 799 -52.60 -12.26 -1.64
N GLU A 800 -53.23 -12.57 -2.74
CA GLU A 800 -54.39 -11.84 -3.24
C GLU A 800 -55.55 -12.80 -3.53
N ARG A 801 -56.79 -12.23 -3.49
CA ARG A 801 -58.03 -13.00 -3.75
C ARG A 801 -58.86 -12.26 -4.81
N HIS A 802 -59.45 -13.08 -5.71
CA HIS A 802 -60.45 -12.61 -6.65
C HIS A 802 -61.70 -13.47 -6.54
N PRO A 803 -62.92 -12.89 -6.52
CA PRO A 803 -64.17 -13.62 -6.31
C PRO A 803 -64.45 -14.78 -7.31
N ALA A 804 -63.99 -14.63 -8.56
CA ALA A 804 -64.19 -15.62 -9.62
C ALA A 804 -62.92 -16.46 -9.95
N GLU A 805 -61.72 -15.95 -9.72
CA GLU A 805 -60.45 -16.58 -10.14
C GLU A 805 -59.75 -17.30 -8.98
N GLY A 806 -60.17 -17.13 -7.73
CA GLY A 806 -59.61 -17.75 -6.57
C GLY A 806 -58.45 -16.96 -5.92
N LEU A 807 -57.41 -17.64 -5.53
CA LEU A 807 -56.25 -17.08 -4.85
C LEU A 807 -55.05 -17.01 -5.79
N ARG A 808 -54.19 -15.99 -5.53
CA ARG A 808 -52.87 -15.97 -6.16
C ARG A 808 -51.79 -15.59 -5.11
N VAL A 809 -50.60 -16.17 -5.27
CA VAL A 809 -49.47 -15.89 -4.45
C VAL A 809 -48.32 -15.46 -5.34
N PHE A 810 -47.72 -14.31 -5.02
CA PHE A 810 -46.59 -13.78 -5.75
C PHE A 810 -45.42 -13.47 -4.78
N ASP A 811 -44.23 -13.73 -5.25
CA ASP A 811 -43.00 -13.33 -4.62
C ASP A 811 -42.31 -12.24 -5.50
N PHE A 812 -41.81 -11.20 -4.89
CA PHE A 812 -41.26 -10.04 -5.61
C PHE A 812 -39.78 -10.26 -5.97
N LYS A 813 -39.44 -10.01 -7.22
CA LYS A 813 -38.07 -10.13 -7.73
C LYS A 813 -37.63 -8.83 -8.43
N THR A 814 -36.53 -8.26 -7.97
CA THR A 814 -35.94 -7.02 -8.53
C THR A 814 -34.93 -7.27 -9.65
N LEU A 815 -34.83 -8.52 -10.11
CA LEU A 815 -33.96 -8.93 -11.22
C LEU A 815 -34.63 -8.75 -12.59
N SER A 816 -33.82 -8.76 -13.66
CA SER A 816 -34.35 -8.81 -15.02
C SER A 816 -34.84 -10.22 -15.35
N PRO A 817 -36.10 -10.39 -15.78
CA PRO A 817 -36.59 -11.69 -16.24
C PRO A 817 -36.15 -12.00 -17.67
N MET A 818 -35.36 -11.14 -18.33
CA MET A 818 -34.98 -11.29 -19.74
C MET A 818 -33.75 -12.18 -19.90
N GLU A 819 -33.81 -13.16 -20.76
CA GLU A 819 -32.71 -14.02 -21.16
C GLU A 819 -32.65 -14.11 -22.69
N ASN A 820 -31.52 -13.73 -23.30
CA ASN A 820 -31.37 -13.69 -24.77
C ASN A 820 -32.49 -12.93 -25.50
N GLY A 821 -32.93 -11.81 -24.93
CA GLY A 821 -33.99 -10.96 -25.52
C GLY A 821 -35.45 -11.53 -25.41
N ARG A 822 -35.63 -12.61 -24.61
CA ARG A 822 -36.95 -13.20 -24.33
C ARG A 822 -37.19 -13.27 -22.83
N ARG A 823 -38.46 -13.11 -22.44
CA ARG A 823 -38.86 -13.23 -21.03
C ARG A 823 -38.74 -14.69 -20.58
N LYS A 824 -38.03 -14.93 -19.51
CA LYS A 824 -37.81 -16.23 -18.88
C LYS A 824 -39.10 -16.66 -18.16
N THR A 825 -39.56 -17.85 -18.39
CA THR A 825 -40.72 -18.44 -17.71
C THR A 825 -40.36 -18.84 -16.28
N VAL A 826 -41.34 -18.83 -15.36
CA VAL A 826 -41.11 -19.07 -13.92
C VAL A 826 -40.50 -20.46 -13.65
N ASP A 827 -40.89 -21.49 -14.39
CA ASP A 827 -40.31 -22.81 -14.28
C ASP A 827 -38.78 -22.85 -14.38
N ARG A 828 -38.21 -21.97 -15.23
CA ARG A 828 -36.75 -21.90 -15.42
C ARG A 828 -35.98 -21.27 -14.24
N PHE A 829 -36.65 -20.68 -13.28
CA PHE A 829 -36.03 -20.22 -12.04
C PHE A 829 -35.97 -21.36 -11.01
N HIS A 830 -36.75 -22.40 -11.20
CA HIS A 830 -36.90 -23.54 -10.29
C HIS A 830 -36.30 -24.84 -10.81
N LEU A 831 -36.30 -25.01 -12.13
CA LEU A 831 -35.89 -26.22 -12.82
C LEU A 831 -34.77 -25.94 -13.84
N VAL A 832 -33.79 -26.82 -13.91
CA VAL A 832 -32.72 -26.77 -14.91
C VAL A 832 -32.66 -28.13 -15.63
N ASN A 833 -32.48 -28.07 -16.95
CA ASN A 833 -32.29 -29.29 -17.75
C ASN A 833 -30.99 -29.98 -17.35
N VAL A 834 -31.02 -31.29 -17.15
CA VAL A 834 -29.84 -32.13 -17.03
C VAL A 834 -29.10 -32.10 -18.37
N LYS A 835 -27.83 -31.73 -18.36
CA LYS A 835 -27.01 -31.61 -19.58
C LYS A 835 -26.65 -33.01 -20.09
N ARG A 836 -26.51 -33.16 -21.41
CA ARG A 836 -26.08 -34.44 -22.03
C ARG A 836 -24.68 -34.90 -21.57
N THR A 837 -23.89 -34.02 -21.01
CA THR A 837 -22.55 -34.33 -20.46
C THR A 837 -22.58 -34.66 -18.97
N GLU A 838 -23.73 -34.56 -18.32
CA GLU A 838 -23.93 -34.90 -16.93
C GLU A 838 -24.63 -36.27 -16.86
N ASP A 839 -24.14 -37.14 -16.00
CA ASP A 839 -24.85 -38.39 -15.70
C ASP A 839 -26.06 -38.04 -14.84
N PRO A 840 -27.29 -38.33 -15.31
CA PRO A 840 -28.50 -38.09 -14.53
C PRO A 840 -28.47 -38.83 -13.18
N GLU A 841 -27.86 -40.01 -13.12
CA GLU A 841 -27.74 -40.79 -11.90
C GLU A 841 -26.78 -40.19 -10.87
N SER A 842 -26.04 -39.17 -11.25
CA SER A 842 -25.22 -38.36 -10.31
C SER A 842 -26.05 -37.47 -9.40
N PHE A 843 -27.36 -37.31 -9.67
CA PHE A 843 -28.28 -36.53 -8.85
C PHE A 843 -29.28 -37.44 -8.15
N PRO A 844 -29.64 -37.20 -6.87
CA PRO A 844 -30.64 -37.97 -6.16
C PRO A 844 -31.96 -38.07 -6.93
N ALA A 845 -32.56 -39.25 -6.94
CA ALA A 845 -33.80 -39.51 -7.69
C ALA A 845 -34.93 -38.54 -7.32
N TRP A 846 -35.06 -38.21 -6.03
CA TRP A 846 -36.05 -37.26 -5.52
C TRP A 846 -35.82 -35.79 -5.99
N SER A 847 -34.64 -35.44 -6.50
CA SER A 847 -34.35 -34.11 -7.03
C SER A 847 -34.68 -33.93 -8.51
N ARG A 848 -35.09 -35.00 -9.20
CA ARG A 848 -35.30 -35.04 -10.64
C ARG A 848 -36.79 -35.01 -11.00
N THR A 849 -37.12 -34.45 -12.14
CA THR A 849 -38.47 -34.42 -12.74
C THR A 849 -38.36 -34.41 -14.26
N PHE A 850 -39.51 -34.43 -14.96
CA PHE A 850 -39.55 -34.41 -16.41
C PHE A 850 -40.40 -33.23 -16.91
N ASP A 851 -39.94 -32.59 -17.99
CA ASP A 851 -40.78 -31.57 -18.66
C ASP A 851 -41.91 -32.24 -19.48
N ALA A 852 -42.84 -31.42 -19.97
CA ALA A 852 -43.95 -31.89 -20.79
C ALA A 852 -43.55 -32.67 -22.06
N LYS A 853 -42.27 -32.60 -22.48
CA LYS A 853 -41.68 -33.30 -23.61
C LYS A 853 -40.90 -34.55 -23.20
N GLY A 854 -40.94 -34.94 -21.92
CA GLY A 854 -40.21 -36.07 -21.36
C GLY A 854 -38.71 -35.82 -21.21
N LYS A 855 -38.23 -34.56 -21.21
CA LYS A 855 -36.85 -34.24 -20.98
C LYS A 855 -36.62 -34.13 -19.50
N GLU A 856 -35.52 -34.72 -19.02
CA GLU A 856 -35.15 -34.75 -17.61
C GLU A 856 -34.65 -33.37 -17.15
N GLN A 857 -35.14 -32.93 -16.00
CA GLN A 857 -34.82 -31.70 -15.30
C GLN A 857 -34.53 -32.00 -13.83
N ARG A 858 -33.85 -31.09 -13.17
CA ARG A 858 -33.66 -31.15 -11.71
C ARG A 858 -34.11 -29.89 -11.04
N TRP A 859 -34.56 -30.01 -9.80
CA TRP A 859 -34.93 -28.90 -8.95
C TRP A 859 -33.70 -28.14 -8.46
N ILE A 860 -33.77 -26.79 -8.50
CA ILE A 860 -32.76 -25.88 -7.95
C ILE A 860 -33.37 -24.89 -6.94
N ASP A 861 -34.68 -24.72 -6.95
CA ASP A 861 -35.42 -23.85 -6.03
C ASP A 861 -36.87 -24.41 -5.87
N LEU A 862 -37.40 -24.36 -4.68
CA LEU A 862 -38.76 -24.86 -4.37
C LEU A 862 -39.68 -23.73 -3.87
N GLN A 863 -39.29 -22.45 -3.92
CA GLN A 863 -40.00 -21.34 -3.30
C GLN A 863 -41.47 -21.26 -3.73
N VAL A 864 -41.74 -21.09 -5.01
CA VAL A 864 -43.10 -20.94 -5.54
C VAL A 864 -43.96 -22.19 -5.33
N PRO A 865 -43.49 -23.44 -5.63
CA PRO A 865 -44.23 -24.65 -5.30
C PRO A 865 -44.59 -24.82 -3.83
N LEU A 866 -43.65 -24.50 -2.90
CA LEU A 866 -43.93 -24.60 -1.46
C LEU A 866 -44.98 -23.58 -1.00
N TYR A 867 -44.97 -22.35 -1.56
CA TYR A 867 -45.99 -21.38 -1.27
C TYR A 867 -47.37 -21.83 -1.80
N HIS A 868 -47.42 -22.40 -2.99
CA HIS A 868 -48.65 -22.98 -3.53
C HIS A 868 -49.17 -24.09 -2.61
N LEU A 869 -48.34 -25.05 -2.21
CA LEU A 869 -48.70 -26.14 -1.29
C LEU A 869 -49.19 -25.61 0.06
N ALA A 870 -48.54 -24.62 0.62
CA ALA A 870 -48.97 -24.00 1.88
C ALA A 870 -50.34 -23.32 1.78
N LEU A 871 -50.62 -22.62 0.67
CA LEU A 871 -51.94 -22.08 0.42
C LEU A 871 -53.00 -23.15 0.21
N SER A 872 -52.69 -24.22 -0.54
CA SER A 872 -53.61 -25.33 -0.78
C SER A 872 -54.02 -26.01 0.53
N GLN A 873 -53.12 -26.13 1.47
CA GLN A 873 -53.45 -26.68 2.83
C GLN A 873 -54.29 -25.72 3.65
N ARG A 874 -54.07 -24.41 3.52
CA ARG A 874 -54.80 -23.37 4.29
C ARG A 874 -56.18 -23.06 3.72
N PHE A 875 -56.34 -23.15 2.40
CA PHE A 875 -57.56 -22.83 1.65
C PHE A 875 -57.97 -24.02 0.74
N PRO A 876 -58.46 -25.17 1.34
CA PRO A 876 -58.78 -26.34 0.57
C PRO A 876 -59.92 -26.06 -0.45
N GLY A 877 -59.72 -26.46 -1.70
CA GLY A 877 -60.70 -26.34 -2.76
C GLY A 877 -60.68 -24.98 -3.52
N GLU A 878 -59.90 -24.04 -3.12
CA GLU A 878 -59.66 -22.80 -3.87
C GLU A 878 -58.70 -23.04 -5.05
N THR A 879 -58.96 -22.36 -6.16
CA THR A 879 -58.03 -22.34 -7.28
C THR A 879 -56.84 -21.41 -6.87
N ILE A 880 -55.60 -21.90 -7.05
CA ILE A 880 -54.42 -21.16 -6.63
C ILE A 880 -53.51 -20.96 -7.84
N THR A 881 -53.15 -19.71 -8.10
CA THR A 881 -52.10 -19.33 -9.06
C THR A 881 -50.87 -18.85 -8.29
N ALA A 882 -49.67 -19.36 -8.64
CA ALA A 882 -48.45 -18.94 -8.00
C ALA A 882 -47.43 -18.45 -9.04
N GLY A 883 -46.55 -17.51 -8.66
CA GLY A 883 -45.57 -16.98 -9.57
C GLY A 883 -44.72 -15.87 -9.00
N TYR A 884 -44.17 -15.06 -9.87
CA TYR A 884 -43.35 -13.90 -9.54
C TYR A 884 -44.00 -12.60 -10.00
N VAL A 885 -43.73 -11.55 -9.23
CA VAL A 885 -43.79 -10.17 -9.72
C VAL A 885 -42.36 -9.74 -9.99
N THR A 886 -42.09 -9.37 -11.23
CA THR A 886 -40.76 -8.86 -11.60
C THR A 886 -40.74 -7.35 -11.69
N LEU A 887 -39.73 -6.72 -11.10
CA LEU A 887 -39.51 -5.27 -10.99
C LEU A 887 -38.14 -4.93 -11.58
N GLY A 888 -37.99 -5.19 -12.89
CA GLY A 888 -36.76 -4.96 -13.61
C GLY A 888 -36.46 -3.50 -13.95
N ARG A 889 -35.39 -3.30 -14.73
CA ARG A 889 -34.90 -1.94 -15.07
C ARG A 889 -35.73 -1.23 -16.13
N THR A 890 -36.33 -1.97 -17.04
CA THR A 890 -37.14 -1.44 -18.16
C THR A 890 -38.62 -1.70 -17.92
N ALA A 891 -39.48 -1.01 -18.68
CA ALA A 891 -40.95 -1.21 -18.59
C ALA A 891 -41.33 -2.65 -18.96
N GLU A 892 -40.65 -3.25 -19.93
CA GLU A 892 -40.90 -4.64 -20.38
C GLU A 892 -40.51 -5.69 -19.34
N GLU A 893 -39.70 -5.31 -18.37
CA GLU A 893 -39.22 -6.18 -17.28
C GLU A 893 -40.10 -6.11 -16.02
N VAL A 894 -41.10 -5.21 -16.01
CA VAL A 894 -42.02 -5.05 -14.88
C VAL A 894 -43.34 -5.74 -15.24
N GLY A 895 -43.79 -6.62 -14.33
CA GLY A 895 -45.07 -7.31 -14.58
C GLY A 895 -45.29 -8.54 -13.70
N LEU A 896 -46.44 -9.14 -13.91
CA LEU A 896 -46.87 -10.38 -13.28
C LEU A 896 -46.44 -11.57 -14.14
N ASP A 897 -45.77 -12.52 -13.55
CA ASP A 897 -45.27 -13.76 -14.17
C ASP A 897 -45.85 -14.99 -13.43
N PRO A 898 -47.10 -15.41 -13.75
CA PRO A 898 -47.65 -16.63 -13.17
C PRO A 898 -46.93 -17.87 -13.75
N TRP A 899 -46.76 -18.90 -12.93
CA TRP A 899 -46.23 -20.16 -13.39
C TRP A 899 -47.30 -20.97 -14.15
N ILE A 900 -47.31 -20.79 -15.44
CA ILE A 900 -48.22 -21.55 -16.33
C ILE A 900 -47.72 -23.00 -16.38
N GLY A 901 -48.61 -23.98 -16.03
CA GLY A 901 -48.28 -25.41 -16.03
C GLY A 901 -47.77 -25.93 -14.68
N LEU A 902 -47.95 -25.17 -13.58
CA LEU A 902 -47.78 -25.67 -12.24
C LEU A 902 -48.94 -26.58 -11.87
N ASP A 903 -48.88 -27.82 -12.35
CA ASP A 903 -49.94 -28.83 -12.15
C ASP A 903 -49.65 -29.76 -10.95
N GLU A 904 -50.55 -30.67 -10.68
CA GLU A 904 -50.43 -31.62 -9.55
C GLU A 904 -49.20 -32.52 -9.64
N ALA A 905 -48.75 -32.88 -10.85
CA ALA A 905 -47.58 -33.72 -11.07
C ALA A 905 -46.29 -32.95 -10.69
N ILE A 906 -46.18 -31.70 -11.08
CA ILE A 906 -45.05 -30.82 -10.70
C ILE A 906 -45.07 -30.54 -9.19
N LEU A 907 -46.23 -30.27 -8.59
CA LEU A 907 -46.37 -30.08 -7.15
C LEU A 907 -46.01 -31.31 -6.34
N THR A 908 -46.42 -32.51 -6.79
CA THR A 908 -46.00 -33.75 -6.16
C THR A 908 -44.49 -33.94 -6.24
N SER A 909 -43.91 -33.73 -7.43
CA SER A 909 -42.46 -33.79 -7.58
C SER A 909 -41.70 -32.78 -6.71
N ALA A 910 -42.23 -31.57 -6.52
CA ALA A 910 -41.68 -30.59 -5.62
C ALA A 910 -41.75 -31.04 -4.16
N GLN A 911 -42.84 -31.64 -3.75
CA GLN A 911 -43.03 -32.22 -2.42
C GLN A 911 -42.09 -33.38 -2.16
N ASP A 912 -41.90 -34.26 -3.13
CA ASP A 912 -40.96 -35.38 -3.07
C ASP A 912 -39.52 -34.87 -2.93
N CYS A 913 -39.17 -33.83 -3.71
CA CYS A 913 -37.88 -33.16 -3.62
C CYS A 913 -37.65 -32.56 -2.23
N ALA A 914 -38.63 -31.82 -1.71
CA ALA A 914 -38.55 -31.25 -0.37
C ALA A 914 -38.40 -32.30 0.72
N THR A 915 -39.13 -33.42 0.61
CA THR A 915 -39.03 -34.61 1.48
C THR A 915 -37.62 -35.19 1.43
N GLY A 916 -37.05 -35.35 0.23
CA GLY A 916 -35.69 -35.87 0.04
C GLY A 916 -34.64 -34.96 0.68
N VAL A 917 -34.75 -33.63 0.51
CA VAL A 917 -33.87 -32.66 1.16
C VAL A 917 -33.94 -32.75 2.67
N ILE A 918 -35.15 -32.84 3.25
CA ILE A 918 -35.37 -32.93 4.69
C ILE A 918 -34.73 -34.21 5.26
N ARG A 919 -34.91 -35.36 4.59
CA ARG A 919 -34.34 -36.64 5.04
C ARG A 919 -32.82 -36.59 4.97
N SER A 920 -32.26 -36.06 3.87
CA SER A 920 -30.81 -35.92 3.71
C SER A 920 -30.19 -35.01 4.77
N ILE A 921 -30.87 -33.91 5.16
CA ILE A 921 -30.42 -33.04 6.24
C ILE A 921 -30.48 -33.79 7.58
N ARG A 922 -31.56 -34.50 7.90
CA ARG A 922 -31.70 -35.29 9.14
C ARG A 922 -30.63 -36.37 9.27
N GLU A 923 -30.23 -36.97 8.16
CA GLU A 923 -29.18 -37.99 8.07
C GLU A 923 -27.77 -37.37 8.12
N GLY A 924 -27.65 -36.05 8.08
CA GLY A 924 -26.37 -35.34 8.16
C GLY A 924 -25.60 -35.30 6.85
N HIS A 925 -26.25 -35.49 5.73
CA HIS A 925 -25.63 -35.51 4.41
C HIS A 925 -25.30 -34.09 3.92
N PHE A 926 -24.12 -33.57 4.27
CA PHE A 926 -23.65 -32.25 3.87
C PHE A 926 -22.49 -32.25 2.86
N TRP A 927 -22.16 -33.44 2.33
CA TRP A 927 -21.12 -33.66 1.34
C TRP A 927 -21.66 -34.58 0.22
N PRO A 928 -21.19 -34.48 -1.05
CA PRO A 928 -20.09 -33.62 -1.56
C PRO A 928 -20.49 -32.17 -1.79
N ALA A 929 -19.45 -31.32 -1.89
CA ALA A 929 -19.63 -29.94 -2.32
C ALA A 929 -19.85 -29.87 -3.84
N ASN A 930 -20.69 -28.94 -4.28
CA ASN A 930 -20.80 -28.61 -5.69
C ASN A 930 -19.60 -27.72 -6.11
N GLU A 931 -18.76 -28.22 -7.01
CA GLU A 931 -17.61 -27.48 -7.54
C GLU A 931 -18.00 -26.48 -8.65
N ARG A 932 -19.14 -26.67 -9.30
CA ARG A 932 -19.65 -25.78 -10.35
C ARG A 932 -20.63 -24.77 -9.78
N MET A 933 -20.11 -23.82 -9.02
CA MET A 933 -20.92 -22.78 -8.43
C MET A 933 -21.17 -21.62 -9.39
N PRO A 934 -22.29 -20.90 -9.23
CA PRO A 934 -22.48 -19.64 -9.92
C PRO A 934 -21.40 -18.62 -9.56
N GLU A 935 -21.27 -17.57 -10.37
CA GLU A 935 -20.22 -16.53 -10.28
C GLU A 935 -20.12 -15.90 -8.88
N TRP A 936 -21.22 -15.82 -8.15
CA TRP A 936 -21.33 -15.24 -6.81
C TRP A 936 -21.39 -16.34 -5.74
N ASP A 937 -20.24 -16.89 -5.39
CA ASP A 937 -20.09 -17.83 -4.28
C ASP A 937 -19.42 -17.14 -3.09
N GLU A 938 -20.18 -16.87 -2.04
CA GLU A 938 -19.70 -16.20 -0.82
C GLU A 938 -18.55 -16.94 -0.10
N PHE A 939 -18.43 -18.25 -0.32
CA PHE A 939 -17.38 -19.09 0.27
C PHE A 939 -16.21 -19.40 -0.67
N ARG A 940 -16.19 -18.83 -1.88
CA ARG A 940 -15.19 -19.15 -2.91
C ARG A 940 -13.76 -18.98 -2.44
N ALA A 941 -13.47 -17.90 -1.72
CA ALA A 941 -12.11 -17.63 -1.24
C ALA A 941 -11.62 -18.69 -0.24
N MET A 942 -12.52 -19.27 0.54
CA MET A 942 -12.22 -20.31 1.54
C MET A 942 -12.11 -21.72 0.92
N LEU A 943 -12.79 -21.95 -0.19
CA LEU A 943 -12.88 -23.25 -0.88
C LEU A 943 -12.02 -23.30 -2.16
N SER A 944 -10.92 -22.58 -2.20
CA SER A 944 -10.00 -22.50 -3.34
C SER A 944 -8.80 -23.45 -3.17
N PRO A 945 -8.30 -24.11 -4.24
CA PRO A 945 -8.77 -24.04 -5.62
C PRO A 945 -10.06 -24.82 -5.86
N THR A 946 -10.32 -25.90 -5.09
CA THR A 946 -11.55 -26.68 -5.11
C THR A 946 -11.99 -27.02 -3.68
N ALA A 947 -13.27 -27.27 -3.45
CA ALA A 947 -13.75 -27.69 -2.13
C ALA A 947 -13.16 -29.06 -1.75
N ALA A 948 -12.95 -29.97 -2.70
CA ALA A 948 -12.36 -31.28 -2.48
C ALA A 948 -10.92 -31.20 -1.95
N GLU A 949 -10.15 -30.18 -2.35
CA GLU A 949 -8.79 -29.96 -1.86
C GLU A 949 -8.76 -29.17 -0.54
N ALA A 950 -9.69 -28.21 -0.39
CA ALA A 950 -9.73 -27.31 0.75
C ALA A 950 -10.36 -27.93 2.02
N VAL A 951 -11.09 -29.05 1.91
CA VAL A 951 -11.92 -29.62 2.98
C VAL A 951 -11.57 -31.08 3.23
N ASP A 952 -11.37 -31.45 4.49
CA ASP A 952 -11.36 -32.83 4.94
C ASP A 952 -12.79 -33.19 5.40
N PRO A 953 -13.57 -33.96 4.59
CA PRO A 953 -14.98 -34.22 4.86
C PRO A 953 -15.25 -35.29 5.92
N THR A 954 -14.22 -35.89 6.52
CA THR A 954 -14.36 -37.04 7.44
C THR A 954 -15.26 -36.73 8.65
N GLY A 955 -15.41 -35.46 9.02
CA GLY A 955 -16.29 -35.02 10.10
C GLY A 955 -17.75 -34.78 9.69
N LEU A 956 -18.11 -34.88 8.43
CA LEU A 956 -19.47 -34.61 7.92
C LEU A 956 -20.37 -35.84 7.77
N GLY A 957 -19.93 -36.99 8.21
CA GLY A 957 -20.67 -38.25 8.04
C GLY A 957 -20.57 -38.86 6.62
N ALA A 958 -21.47 -39.74 6.27
CA ALA A 958 -21.46 -40.33 4.96
C ALA A 958 -21.80 -39.30 3.86
N PRO A 959 -21.17 -39.38 2.68
CA PRO A 959 -21.54 -38.51 1.56
C PRO A 959 -22.97 -38.85 1.09
N LEU A 960 -23.64 -37.84 0.52
CA LEU A 960 -24.94 -38.02 -0.12
C LEU A 960 -24.80 -39.02 -1.27
N ASP A 961 -25.54 -40.10 -1.19
CA ASP A 961 -25.59 -41.13 -2.25
C ASP A 961 -26.55 -40.66 -3.35
N PRO A 962 -26.12 -40.55 -4.61
CA PRO A 962 -27.01 -40.17 -5.71
C PRO A 962 -28.18 -41.17 -5.93
N VAL A 963 -28.02 -42.42 -5.49
CA VAL A 963 -29.02 -43.46 -5.69
C VAL A 963 -30.03 -43.56 -4.54
N SER A 964 -29.73 -42.95 -3.37
CA SER A 964 -30.65 -42.92 -2.21
C SER A 964 -31.62 -41.67 -2.30
#